data_a5d7192fe48febea2ea03a69fb81000d
#
_entry.id   a5d7192fe48febea2ea03a69fb81000d
#
_cell.length_a   1.000
_cell.length_b   1.000
_cell.length_c   1.000
_cell.angle_alpha   90.00
_cell.angle_beta   90.00
_cell.angle_gamma   90.00
#
_symmetry.space_group_name_H-M   'P 1'
#
loop_
_entity.id
_entity.type
_entity.pdbx_description
1 polymer ?
#
loop_
_entity_poly.entity_id
_entity_poly.type
_entity_poly.pdbx_seq_one_letter_code
_entity_poly.pdbx_strand_id
1 'polypeptide(L)'
;MEENNDILIHDGVAHDENPPGRGSGRYPWGSGDKAFQRPKDFLDRVNKLEAEGKTKQEIALALGFLNKYKNQGATTKLNAAISIAKNEERLDIIRQARALANQGVGATEGAKRLGLPNESSFRSYVKEGSEYRSEAARQTALDLEKIVDEGKGNLVISEGLAENLNVSQNRLEVALEVAWLDGYELHPGRIPYPNNPKMARTIRVLCPPGTPPKAGYDYENMRSIENQYVSHDGIKLRPGFEYPASMDSKRLMIRYGDQGGEAKDGLVEIRPGVKDLDLGCHYAQVRILVDGTHYIKGMGVYGKEEDFPKGVDVIFNTNKPTGTAIMLPKGSKEKQVLKNIDSDPKNPFKTSLKLPDEQGEHGGQSYWKDDKGVEHLSLINKCREEGDWNQWSKELASQFLSKQPLALVNRQLNITEKQKREELDEIKSLTNDTVKKVLLEKFADTADKQAVTLKAAPLPGQRYQVIIPLTTIKDNEIYAPNFNQGEVLSLVRFPHAGIFEIPTLTVNNNLPEGNRIITKEGKDAVGISANVAKILSGADFDGDTVLVIPNKNGIHIQNRNNIPLEGLKNFDIELEYGDHDGNVHMKPENVQREMGEISNLISDMSLFGAPDVEMTKAVRHSMVIIDACKHKYDYKQSEKDHEIKRLKREWQVRYNDKGEEHHGGASTIVSRAKSQVHIPERKEGIQVIDPETGKSLGTKYIDPETGEKLYRNTGGTHVMRFDPITKQKVYLDKNTGLYRPKNDPDFKPIPKELTIVKEAPNMQQTTAMANTKDAMTLVSYKRNAKELAYANYANYLKALANEARKELTTLKETKYSPAANKLYFTEVKSLGDKYNELQKRRTFEAAADIIANENYKAWLWDENANFFTKSDEEKTKQLQRLTTQARYKVGLTSRMSLEITPKEWEAIQAGAIGSTKLTKILGRANLDVIKGYAMPRNSRTLTSSQISRIKSMNASGKTNGEIADALGINVSTVIKYISE
;
A
#
# COMPACT_ATOMS: atom_id res chain seq x y z
N MET A 1 -18.00 69.99 9.57
CA MET A 1 -16.87 69.67 8.71
C MET A 1 -15.82 69.13 9.63
N GLU A 2 -15.87 67.81 9.93
CA GLU A 2 -14.81 67.11 10.61
C GLU A 2 -14.26 66.14 9.61
N GLU A 3 -12.99 66.38 9.25
CA GLU A 3 -12.18 65.46 8.42
C GLU A 3 -11.95 64.17 9.21
N ASN A 4 -12.55 63.11 8.77
CA ASN A 4 -12.18 61.75 9.21
C ASN A 4 -10.82 61.46 8.61
N ASN A 5 -9.80 61.63 9.39
CA ASN A 5 -8.49 61.00 9.16
C ASN A 5 -8.60 59.48 9.41
N ASP A 6 -8.91 58.71 8.39
CA ASP A 6 -8.73 57.27 8.39
C ASP A 6 -7.20 56.97 8.40
N ILE A 7 -6.65 56.88 9.59
CA ILE A 7 -5.29 56.39 9.80
C ILE A 7 -5.33 54.91 9.52
N LEU A 8 -4.79 54.52 8.38
CA LEU A 8 -4.44 53.15 8.09
C LEU A 8 -3.33 52.71 9.07
N ILE A 9 -3.70 51.98 10.12
CA ILE A 9 -2.74 51.33 11.02
C ILE A 9 -2.19 50.12 10.29
N HIS A 10 -0.97 50.20 9.80
CA HIS A 10 -0.18 49.08 9.35
C HIS A 10 0.45 48.44 10.59
N ASP A 11 -0.07 47.30 11.00
CA ASP A 11 0.64 46.40 11.92
C ASP A 11 1.81 45.75 11.18
N GLY A 12 3.00 46.18 11.45
CA GLY A 12 4.21 45.55 10.96
C GLY A 12 5.36 46.53 10.70
N VAL A 13 6.50 46.08 10.55
CA VAL A 13 7.83 46.59 10.29
C VAL A 13 7.95 48.06 9.89
N ALA A 14 8.73 48.82 10.64
CA ALA A 14 9.03 50.21 10.40
C ALA A 14 9.55 50.46 8.97
N HIS A 15 9.04 51.52 8.33
CA HIS A 15 9.37 51.87 6.94
C HIS A 15 10.85 52.16 6.65
N ASP A 16 11.69 52.27 7.66
CA ASP A 16 13.08 52.72 7.53
C ASP A 16 14.09 51.66 7.13
N GLU A 17 13.69 50.35 7.10
CA GLU A 17 14.59 49.26 6.78
C GLU A 17 14.58 48.77 5.31
N ASN A 18 13.71 49.32 4.46
CA ASN A 18 13.63 48.94 3.05
C ASN A 18 14.27 49.99 2.12
N PRO A 19 15.02 49.55 1.06
CA PRO A 19 15.58 50.48 0.09
C PRO A 19 14.50 51.38 -0.56
N PRO A 20 14.80 52.66 -0.88
CA PRO A 20 13.84 53.54 -1.50
C PRO A 20 13.20 52.94 -2.74
N GLY A 21 11.87 52.84 -2.75
CA GLY A 21 11.09 52.30 -3.89
C GLY A 21 10.61 50.86 -3.79
N ARG A 22 10.89 50.15 -2.70
CA ARG A 22 10.28 48.84 -2.38
C ARG A 22 9.36 49.00 -1.18
N GLY A 23 8.05 48.82 -1.38
CA GLY A 23 7.10 48.64 -0.30
C GLY A 23 7.42 47.40 0.56
N SER A 24 6.73 47.26 1.68
CA SER A 24 6.91 46.14 2.65
C SER A 24 6.80 44.72 2.03
N GLY A 25 6.51 44.65 0.72
CA GLY A 25 6.34 43.38 0.03
C GLY A 25 5.06 42.62 0.41
N ARG A 26 4.29 43.12 1.37
CA ARG A 26 3.10 42.47 1.92
C ARG A 26 1.94 42.37 0.92
N TYR A 27 1.88 43.33 -0.02
CA TYR A 27 0.86 43.30 -1.07
C TYR A 27 1.49 43.38 -2.46
N PRO A 28 1.15 42.49 -3.37
CA PRO A 28 1.70 42.49 -4.73
C PRO A 28 1.26 43.67 -5.60
N TRP A 29 0.21 44.38 -5.21
CA TRP A 29 -0.24 45.60 -5.86
C TRP A 29 0.44 46.87 -5.36
N GLY A 30 1.35 46.78 -4.42
CA GLY A 30 2.11 47.90 -3.85
C GLY A 30 1.55 48.43 -2.54
N SER A 31 2.45 48.85 -1.64
CA SER A 31 2.16 49.64 -0.46
C SER A 31 2.93 50.94 -0.58
N GLY A 32 2.30 52.06 -0.26
CA GLY A 32 2.89 53.42 -0.34
C GLY A 32 2.50 54.22 -1.57
N ASP A 33 3.27 55.22 -1.96
CA ASP A 33 2.97 56.25 -2.99
C ASP A 33 2.69 55.77 -4.42
N LYS A 34 2.34 54.50 -4.65
CA LYS A 34 2.04 53.93 -5.96
C LYS A 34 0.55 53.65 -6.14
N ALA A 35 0.15 53.65 -7.41
CA ALA A 35 -1.22 53.74 -7.94
C ALA A 35 -2.28 52.74 -7.46
N PHE A 36 -1.96 51.81 -6.55
CA PHE A 36 -2.91 50.80 -6.04
C PHE A 36 -2.76 50.60 -4.54
N GLN A 37 -3.15 51.61 -3.78
CA GLN A 37 -3.12 51.59 -2.31
C GLN A 37 -4.22 50.72 -1.70
N ARG A 38 -5.29 50.41 -2.45
CA ARG A 38 -6.44 49.64 -1.97
C ARG A 38 -6.68 48.40 -2.84
N PRO A 39 -7.11 47.30 -2.27
CA PRO A 39 -7.46 46.09 -3.04
C PRO A 39 -8.46 46.36 -4.16
N LYS A 40 -9.42 47.26 -3.92
CA LYS A 40 -10.42 47.65 -4.89
C LYS A 40 -9.83 48.38 -6.09
N ASP A 41 -8.92 49.30 -5.90
CA ASP A 41 -8.28 50.06 -6.99
C ASP A 41 -7.47 49.12 -7.92
N PHE A 42 -6.84 48.13 -7.33
CA PHE A 42 -6.15 47.08 -8.08
C PHE A 42 -7.12 46.21 -8.90
N LEU A 43 -8.22 45.77 -8.27
CA LEU A 43 -9.25 44.98 -8.96
C LEU A 43 -9.95 45.77 -10.07
N ASP A 44 -10.27 47.03 -9.84
CA ASP A 44 -10.87 47.93 -10.83
C ASP A 44 -9.95 48.12 -12.05
N ARG A 45 -8.62 48.20 -11.80
CA ARG A 45 -7.65 48.27 -12.88
C ARG A 45 -7.54 46.96 -13.66
N VAL A 46 -7.57 45.82 -12.99
CA VAL A 46 -7.62 44.51 -13.64
C VAL A 46 -8.87 44.39 -14.51
N ASN A 47 -10.06 44.70 -13.94
CA ASN A 47 -11.33 44.62 -14.64
C ASN A 47 -11.36 45.57 -15.88
N LYS A 48 -10.76 46.76 -15.78
CA LYS A 48 -10.63 47.69 -16.90
C LYS A 48 -9.81 47.12 -18.04
N LEU A 49 -8.66 46.48 -17.72
CA LEU A 49 -7.80 45.88 -18.71
C LEU A 49 -8.43 44.62 -19.35
N GLU A 50 -9.23 43.85 -18.56
CA GLU A 50 -10.04 42.74 -19.10
C GLU A 50 -11.14 43.27 -20.04
N ALA A 51 -11.80 44.38 -19.70
CA ALA A 51 -12.80 45.03 -20.56
C ALA A 51 -12.20 45.61 -21.86
N GLU A 52 -10.92 46.01 -21.83
CA GLU A 52 -10.14 46.40 -23.01
C GLU A 52 -9.74 45.19 -23.90
N GLY A 53 -10.16 43.96 -23.56
CA GLY A 53 -9.88 42.76 -24.32
C GLY A 53 -8.44 42.20 -24.15
N LYS A 54 -7.69 42.65 -23.16
CA LYS A 54 -6.32 42.16 -22.90
C LYS A 54 -6.33 40.77 -22.30
N THR A 55 -5.41 39.95 -22.74
CA THR A 55 -5.18 38.61 -22.17
C THR A 55 -4.58 38.71 -20.77
N LYS A 56 -4.77 37.71 -19.93
CA LYS A 56 -4.18 37.66 -18.58
C LYS A 56 -2.66 37.83 -18.56
N GLN A 57 -1.99 37.44 -19.62
CA GLN A 57 -0.55 37.61 -19.77
C GLN A 57 -0.17 39.05 -20.03
N GLU A 58 -0.93 39.78 -20.87
CA GLU A 58 -0.75 41.18 -21.11
C GLU A 58 -1.11 42.05 -19.90
N ILE A 59 -2.15 41.67 -19.15
CA ILE A 59 -2.54 42.30 -17.87
C ILE A 59 -1.43 42.12 -16.83
N ALA A 60 -0.88 40.88 -16.70
CA ALA A 60 0.23 40.64 -15.80
C ALA A 60 1.47 41.49 -16.13
N LEU A 61 1.77 41.68 -17.41
CA LEU A 61 2.88 42.53 -17.87
C LEU A 61 2.57 44.02 -17.60
N ALA A 62 1.35 44.47 -17.90
CA ALA A 62 0.93 45.88 -17.70
C ALA A 62 0.92 46.29 -16.23
N LEU A 63 0.68 45.33 -15.30
CA LEU A 63 0.65 45.58 -13.87
C LEU A 63 1.99 45.29 -13.16
N GLY A 64 3.04 44.95 -13.92
CA GLY A 64 4.39 44.80 -13.40
C GLY A 64 4.71 43.42 -12.77
N PHE A 65 3.87 42.41 -12.98
CA PHE A 65 4.13 41.02 -12.52
C PHE A 65 5.17 40.33 -13.41
N LEU A 66 6.36 40.92 -13.54
CA LEU A 66 7.45 40.31 -14.30
C LEU A 66 8.13 39.22 -13.51
N ASN A 67 8.40 38.08 -14.17
CA ASN A 67 9.19 37.02 -13.56
C ASN A 67 10.68 37.21 -13.89
N LYS A 68 11.54 36.89 -12.93
CA LYS A 68 13.01 36.83 -13.06
C LYS A 68 13.49 35.90 -14.21
N TYR A 69 12.63 35.00 -14.70
CA TYR A 69 12.90 34.03 -15.75
C TYR A 69 11.96 34.21 -16.97
N LYS A 70 12.00 35.35 -17.62
CA LYS A 70 11.30 35.63 -18.89
C LYS A 70 9.86 35.07 -18.94
N ASN A 71 8.91 35.81 -18.41
CA ASN A 71 7.45 35.63 -18.55
C ASN A 71 6.81 34.34 -18.05
N GLN A 72 7.56 33.34 -17.57
CA GLN A 72 6.96 32.17 -16.91
C GLN A 72 6.45 32.52 -15.50
N GLY A 73 5.16 32.33 -15.24
CA GLY A 73 4.54 32.57 -13.96
C GLY A 73 3.96 33.99 -13.73
N ALA A 74 4.05 34.93 -14.67
CA ALA A 74 3.46 36.24 -14.54
C ALA A 74 1.92 36.21 -14.36
N THR A 75 1.25 35.34 -15.10
CA THR A 75 -0.19 35.08 -14.97
C THR A 75 -0.56 34.42 -13.64
N THR A 76 0.30 33.55 -13.10
CA THR A 76 0.12 32.94 -11.78
C THR A 76 0.19 34.00 -10.69
N LYS A 77 1.19 34.89 -10.76
CA LYS A 77 1.34 36.02 -9.83
C LYS A 77 0.15 36.99 -9.89
N LEU A 78 -0.33 37.31 -11.06
CA LEU A 78 -1.52 38.12 -11.24
C LEU A 78 -2.76 37.45 -10.63
N ASN A 79 -2.98 36.17 -10.87
CA ASN A 79 -4.13 35.45 -10.31
C ASN A 79 -4.06 35.41 -8.78
N ALA A 80 -2.88 35.18 -8.21
CA ALA A 80 -2.64 35.25 -6.77
C ALA A 80 -3.02 36.64 -6.22
N ALA A 81 -2.48 37.70 -6.81
CA ALA A 81 -2.78 39.08 -6.41
C ALA A 81 -4.29 39.39 -6.49
N ILE A 82 -4.98 38.96 -7.55
CA ILE A 82 -6.43 39.10 -7.71
C ILE A 82 -7.18 38.37 -6.60
N SER A 83 -6.79 37.16 -6.29
CA SER A 83 -7.42 36.34 -5.24
C SER A 83 -7.31 36.98 -3.87
N ILE A 84 -6.14 37.50 -3.54
CA ILE A 84 -5.87 38.18 -2.27
C ILE A 84 -6.64 39.47 -2.19
N ALA A 85 -6.59 40.30 -3.24
CA ALA A 85 -7.33 41.55 -3.28
C ALA A 85 -8.84 41.36 -3.12
N LYS A 86 -9.44 40.35 -3.73
CA LYS A 86 -10.83 39.95 -3.53
C LYS A 86 -11.15 39.54 -2.10
N ASN A 87 -10.24 38.82 -1.46
CA ASN A 87 -10.45 38.39 -0.07
C ASN A 87 -10.35 39.57 0.89
N GLU A 88 -9.43 40.53 0.69
CA GLU A 88 -9.30 41.71 1.51
C GLU A 88 -10.46 42.66 1.30
N GLU A 89 -10.87 42.91 0.07
CA GLU A 89 -12.08 43.69 -0.24
C GLU A 89 -13.31 43.11 0.47
N ARG A 90 -13.45 41.80 0.47
CA ARG A 90 -14.51 41.10 1.18
C ARG A 90 -14.46 41.33 2.70
N LEU A 91 -13.28 41.22 3.30
CA LEU A 91 -13.09 41.49 4.74
C LEU A 91 -13.45 42.96 5.10
N ASP A 92 -13.09 43.90 4.24
CA ASP A 92 -13.48 45.31 4.43
C ASP A 92 -14.99 45.52 4.35
N ILE A 93 -15.65 44.90 3.39
CA ILE A 93 -17.12 44.90 3.29
C ILE A 93 -17.76 44.29 4.54
N ILE A 94 -17.23 43.21 5.07
CA ILE A 94 -17.72 42.57 6.29
C ILE A 94 -17.60 43.51 7.50
N ARG A 95 -16.43 44.15 7.66
CA ARG A 95 -16.19 45.11 8.73
C ARG A 95 -17.16 46.29 8.63
N GLN A 96 -17.31 46.88 7.45
CA GLN A 96 -18.24 48.01 7.20
C GLN A 96 -19.71 47.58 7.39
N ALA A 97 -20.11 46.39 6.90
CA ALA A 97 -21.47 45.90 7.08
C ALA A 97 -21.82 45.69 8.56
N ARG A 98 -20.89 45.16 9.35
CA ARG A 98 -21.08 45.02 10.81
C ARG A 98 -21.10 46.34 11.54
N ALA A 99 -20.23 47.26 11.16
CA ALA A 99 -20.25 48.59 11.73
C ALA A 99 -21.60 49.31 11.48
N LEU A 100 -22.13 49.25 10.26
CA LEU A 100 -23.45 49.78 9.92
C LEU A 100 -24.59 49.07 10.67
N ALA A 101 -24.53 47.75 10.79
CA ALA A 101 -25.52 46.96 11.53
C ALA A 101 -25.51 47.35 13.02
N ASN A 102 -24.33 47.50 13.63
CA ASN A 102 -24.19 47.95 15.02
C ASN A 102 -24.68 49.37 15.25
N GLN A 103 -24.64 50.25 14.22
CA GLN A 103 -25.26 51.56 14.23
C GLN A 103 -26.78 51.55 14.02
N GLY A 104 -27.40 50.40 13.92
CA GLY A 104 -28.84 50.26 13.72
C GLY A 104 -29.31 50.45 12.27
N VAL A 105 -28.39 50.45 11.29
CA VAL A 105 -28.75 50.63 9.88
C VAL A 105 -29.42 49.37 9.37
N GLY A 106 -30.62 49.49 8.81
CA GLY A 106 -31.37 48.37 8.25
C GLY A 106 -30.68 47.75 7.02
N ALA A 107 -30.95 46.48 6.77
CA ALA A 107 -30.25 45.68 5.76
C ALA A 107 -30.38 46.26 4.34
N THR A 108 -31.50 46.84 3.99
CA THR A 108 -31.72 47.46 2.67
C THR A 108 -30.88 48.72 2.50
N GLU A 109 -30.85 49.58 3.51
CA GLU A 109 -30.03 50.79 3.51
C GLU A 109 -28.53 50.48 3.60
N GLY A 110 -28.16 49.48 4.43
CA GLY A 110 -26.80 49.03 4.53
C GLY A 110 -26.27 48.47 3.21
N ALA A 111 -27.07 47.66 2.50
CA ALA A 111 -26.73 47.16 1.17
C ALA A 111 -26.51 48.31 0.17
N LYS A 112 -27.39 49.32 0.20
CA LYS A 112 -27.29 50.49 -0.67
C LYS A 112 -26.01 51.31 -0.39
N ARG A 113 -25.66 51.56 0.87
CA ARG A 113 -24.44 52.28 1.28
C ARG A 113 -23.16 51.57 0.86
N LEU A 114 -23.16 50.24 0.89
CA LEU A 114 -22.01 49.43 0.53
C LEU A 114 -22.00 49.02 -0.95
N GLY A 115 -22.97 49.47 -1.77
CA GLY A 115 -23.04 49.11 -3.18
C GLY A 115 -23.31 47.62 -3.41
N LEU A 116 -23.94 46.93 -2.46
CA LEU A 116 -24.23 45.50 -2.58
C LEU A 116 -25.50 45.25 -3.41
N PRO A 117 -25.59 44.09 -4.12
CA PRO A 117 -26.71 43.81 -5.04
C PRO A 117 -28.07 43.78 -4.37
N ASN A 118 -28.14 43.36 -3.10
CA ASN A 118 -29.40 43.19 -2.39
C ASN A 118 -29.18 43.10 -0.86
N GLU A 119 -30.26 43.20 -0.08
CA GLU A 119 -30.23 43.07 1.39
C GLU A 119 -29.77 41.69 1.90
N SER A 120 -30.04 40.63 1.12
CA SER A 120 -29.57 39.26 1.45
C SER A 120 -28.04 39.22 1.49
N SER A 121 -27.36 39.88 0.54
CA SER A 121 -25.90 40.04 0.55
C SER A 121 -25.42 40.74 1.79
N PHE A 122 -26.05 41.85 2.19
CA PHE A 122 -25.68 42.55 3.43
C PHE A 122 -25.85 41.66 4.66
N ARG A 123 -26.99 40.98 4.81
CA ARG A 123 -27.23 40.05 5.91
C ARG A 123 -26.21 38.92 5.96
N SER A 124 -25.78 38.46 4.80
CA SER A 124 -24.75 37.41 4.72
C SER A 124 -23.38 37.87 5.21
N TYR A 125 -23.05 39.14 5.00
CA TYR A 125 -21.80 39.74 5.49
C TYR A 125 -21.85 40.10 6.98
N VAL A 126 -23.01 40.46 7.51
CA VAL A 126 -23.19 40.74 8.95
C VAL A 126 -23.19 39.46 9.79
N LYS A 127 -23.58 38.32 9.18
CA LYS A 127 -23.64 37.04 9.87
C LYS A 127 -22.29 36.68 10.52
N GLU A 128 -22.33 36.24 11.77
CA GLU A 128 -21.16 35.74 12.49
C GLU A 128 -20.49 34.59 11.74
N GLY A 129 -19.17 34.64 11.63
CA GLY A 129 -18.40 33.64 10.87
C GLY A 129 -18.27 33.90 9.37
N SER A 130 -18.79 35.04 8.85
CA SER A 130 -18.63 35.36 7.42
C SER A 130 -17.17 35.65 7.02
N GLU A 131 -16.32 36.03 7.99
CA GLU A 131 -14.88 36.26 7.86
C GLU A 131 -14.07 34.94 7.79
N TYR A 132 -14.56 33.86 8.35
CA TYR A 132 -13.82 32.61 8.49
C TYR A 132 -13.27 32.05 7.17
N ARG A 133 -13.88 32.34 6.04
CA ARG A 133 -13.38 31.86 4.75
C ARG A 133 -12.03 32.44 4.35
N SER A 134 -11.79 33.70 4.68
CA SER A 134 -10.55 34.41 4.33
C SER A 134 -9.45 34.19 5.38
N GLU A 135 -9.81 34.22 6.66
CA GLU A 135 -8.89 33.84 7.75
C GLU A 135 -8.50 32.39 7.68
N ALA A 136 -9.41 31.51 7.30
CA ALA A 136 -9.11 30.07 7.17
C ALA A 136 -8.01 29.78 6.14
N ALA A 137 -7.94 30.48 5.01
CA ALA A 137 -6.88 30.31 4.04
C ALA A 137 -5.53 30.78 4.58
N ARG A 138 -5.52 31.93 5.30
CA ARG A 138 -4.31 32.44 5.96
C ARG A 138 -3.81 31.48 7.05
N GLN A 139 -4.71 30.96 7.89
CA GLN A 139 -4.34 29.98 8.89
C GLN A 139 -3.73 28.72 8.24
N THR A 140 -4.31 28.25 7.12
CA THR A 140 -3.74 27.13 6.38
C THR A 140 -2.35 27.46 5.82
N ALA A 141 -2.10 28.70 5.37
CA ALA A 141 -0.77 29.12 4.94
C ALA A 141 0.23 29.06 6.10
N LEU A 142 -0.11 29.63 7.24
CA LEU A 142 0.73 29.59 8.46
C LEU A 142 1.01 28.15 8.91
N ASP A 143 0.02 27.24 8.83
CA ASP A 143 0.21 25.83 9.15
C ASP A 143 1.22 25.17 8.18
N LEU A 144 1.13 25.46 6.87
CA LEU A 144 2.06 24.95 5.86
C LEU A 144 3.48 25.51 6.05
N GLU A 145 3.62 26.80 6.31
CA GLU A 145 4.87 27.49 6.59
C GLU A 145 5.55 26.90 7.83
N LYS A 146 4.78 26.74 8.91
CA LYS A 146 5.25 26.10 10.13
C LYS A 146 5.77 24.67 9.87
N ILE A 147 5.08 23.88 9.05
CA ILE A 147 5.52 22.52 8.67
C ILE A 147 6.85 22.58 7.91
N VAL A 148 7.03 23.55 7.02
CA VAL A 148 8.29 23.75 6.28
C VAL A 148 9.42 24.14 7.22
N ASP A 149 9.18 25.08 8.12
CA ASP A 149 10.21 25.62 9.03
C ASP A 149 10.62 24.58 10.10
N GLU A 150 9.66 23.90 10.72
CA GLU A 150 9.91 22.89 11.76
C GLU A 150 10.42 21.57 11.16
N GLY A 151 9.95 21.22 9.97
CA GLY A 151 10.28 19.95 9.30
C GLY A 151 11.68 19.87 8.72
N LYS A 152 12.46 20.95 8.70
CA LYS A 152 13.80 21.02 8.11
C LYS A 152 13.87 20.46 6.68
N GLY A 153 12.82 20.63 5.88
CA GLY A 153 12.77 20.13 4.52
C GLY A 153 11.63 20.75 3.71
N ASN A 154 11.69 20.55 2.40
CA ASN A 154 10.75 21.08 1.45
C ASN A 154 9.43 20.27 1.48
N LEU A 155 8.30 20.92 1.60
CA LEU A 155 7.00 20.26 1.70
C LEU A 155 6.44 19.94 0.31
N VAL A 156 6.14 18.66 0.10
CA VAL A 156 5.54 18.17 -1.16
C VAL A 156 4.04 18.50 -1.20
N ILE A 157 3.65 19.28 -2.18
CA ILE A 157 2.27 19.59 -2.49
C ILE A 157 1.79 18.62 -3.58
N SER A 158 1.28 17.50 -3.15
CA SER A 158 0.78 16.42 -4.03
C SER A 158 -0.75 16.46 -4.18
N GLU A 159 -1.27 15.72 -5.16
CA GLU A 159 -2.72 15.44 -5.19
C GLU A 159 -3.16 14.77 -3.88
N GLY A 160 -4.27 15.22 -3.32
CA GLY A 160 -4.82 14.71 -2.07
C GLY A 160 -4.37 15.46 -0.81
N LEU A 161 -3.49 16.44 -0.92
CA LEU A 161 -3.07 17.25 0.23
C LEU A 161 -4.24 18.07 0.81
N ALA A 162 -5.07 18.65 -0.03
CA ALA A 162 -6.24 19.42 0.42
C ALA A 162 -7.20 18.55 1.24
N GLU A 163 -7.45 17.31 0.74
CA GLU A 163 -8.30 16.33 1.41
C GLU A 163 -7.69 15.86 2.74
N ASN A 164 -6.38 15.65 2.80
CA ASN A 164 -5.69 15.28 4.05
C ASN A 164 -5.74 16.41 5.08
N LEU A 165 -5.62 17.64 4.64
CA LEU A 165 -5.76 18.82 5.52
C LEU A 165 -7.23 19.13 5.87
N ASN A 166 -8.18 18.37 5.33
CA ASN A 166 -9.62 18.63 5.47
C ASN A 166 -10.02 20.04 5.04
N VAL A 167 -9.40 20.53 3.96
CA VAL A 167 -9.69 21.84 3.36
C VAL A 167 -10.12 21.68 1.92
N SER A 168 -10.81 22.65 1.36
CA SER A 168 -11.12 22.65 -0.08
C SER A 168 -9.84 22.88 -0.90
N GLN A 169 -9.79 22.32 -2.11
CA GLN A 169 -8.67 22.55 -3.04
C GLN A 169 -8.46 24.06 -3.28
N ASN A 170 -9.55 24.83 -3.38
CA ASN A 170 -9.47 26.28 -3.56
C ASN A 170 -8.85 26.99 -2.35
N ARG A 171 -9.17 26.55 -1.13
CA ARG A 171 -8.54 27.06 0.10
C ARG A 171 -7.05 26.75 0.14
N LEU A 172 -6.65 25.53 -0.27
CA LEU A 172 -5.23 25.16 -0.35
C LEU A 172 -4.49 26.03 -1.38
N GLU A 173 -5.07 26.24 -2.58
CA GLU A 173 -4.43 27.09 -3.60
C GLU A 173 -4.24 28.52 -3.10
N VAL A 174 -5.25 29.12 -2.47
CA VAL A 174 -5.13 30.45 -1.87
C VAL A 174 -4.08 30.48 -0.76
N ALA A 175 -4.03 29.45 0.10
CA ALA A 175 -3.02 29.35 1.14
C ALA A 175 -1.59 29.27 0.58
N LEU A 176 -1.39 28.53 -0.51
CA LEU A 176 -0.09 28.46 -1.20
C LEU A 176 0.29 29.79 -1.84
N GLU A 177 -0.68 30.55 -2.33
CA GLU A 177 -0.46 31.90 -2.85
C GLU A 177 -0.06 32.88 -1.72
N VAL A 178 -0.68 32.75 -0.53
CA VAL A 178 -0.31 33.53 0.66
C VAL A 178 1.11 33.17 1.10
N ALA A 179 1.44 31.91 1.28
CA ALA A 179 2.78 31.48 1.65
C ALA A 179 3.86 31.96 0.65
N TRP A 180 3.51 31.96 -0.65
CA TRP A 180 4.42 32.52 -1.66
C TRP A 180 4.63 34.03 -1.50
N LEU A 181 3.62 34.77 -1.09
CA LEU A 181 3.76 36.22 -0.79
C LEU A 181 4.57 36.48 0.48
N ASP A 182 4.48 35.59 1.46
CA ASP A 182 5.30 35.59 2.66
C ASP A 182 6.76 35.19 2.39
N GLY A 183 7.09 34.97 1.09
CA GLY A 183 8.46 34.76 0.61
C GLY A 183 8.84 33.29 0.39
N TYR A 184 7.95 32.35 0.69
CA TYR A 184 8.20 30.93 0.41
C TYR A 184 8.22 30.65 -1.10
N GLU A 185 9.03 29.71 -1.52
CA GLU A 185 9.20 29.36 -2.93
C GLU A 185 8.36 28.12 -3.29
N LEU A 186 7.58 28.22 -4.35
CA LEU A 186 6.78 27.10 -4.86
C LEU A 186 7.36 26.60 -6.18
N HIS A 187 8.07 25.45 -6.14
CA HIS A 187 8.75 24.89 -7.29
C HIS A 187 8.01 23.68 -7.88
N PRO A 188 7.96 23.56 -9.23
CA PRO A 188 7.48 22.33 -9.87
C PRO A 188 8.51 21.21 -9.70
N GLY A 189 8.02 20.00 -9.50
CA GLY A 189 8.82 18.80 -9.39
C GLY A 189 8.15 17.59 -10.01
N ARG A 190 8.89 16.49 -10.11
CA ARG A 190 8.39 15.21 -10.61
C ARG A 190 8.95 14.07 -9.76
N ILE A 191 8.08 13.19 -9.31
CA ILE A 191 8.43 11.97 -8.60
C ILE A 191 8.22 10.80 -9.58
N PRO A 192 9.28 10.13 -10.08
CA PRO A 192 9.14 8.95 -10.90
C PRO A 192 8.38 7.86 -10.15
N TYR A 193 7.51 7.14 -10.86
CA TYR A 193 6.92 5.93 -10.29
C TYR A 193 7.98 4.85 -10.19
N PRO A 194 8.23 4.26 -9.00
CA PRO A 194 9.29 3.25 -8.83
C PRO A 194 9.15 2.07 -9.79
N ASN A 195 7.92 1.62 -10.06
CA ASN A 195 7.65 0.50 -10.95
C ASN A 195 7.63 0.88 -12.45
N ASN A 196 7.64 2.17 -12.78
CA ASN A 196 7.68 2.67 -14.15
C ASN A 196 8.38 4.04 -14.22
N PRO A 197 9.71 4.09 -14.19
CA PRO A 197 10.47 5.35 -14.16
C PRO A 197 10.25 6.28 -15.37
N LYS A 198 9.64 5.79 -16.45
CA LYS A 198 9.27 6.61 -17.62
C LYS A 198 8.06 7.49 -17.36
N MET A 199 7.25 7.14 -16.36
CA MET A 199 6.13 7.94 -15.88
C MET A 199 6.49 8.58 -14.55
N ALA A 200 5.99 9.78 -14.31
CA ALA A 200 6.25 10.51 -13.09
C ALA A 200 4.98 11.22 -12.61
N ARG A 201 4.83 11.28 -11.30
CA ARG A 201 3.84 12.12 -10.64
C ARG A 201 4.32 13.55 -10.69
N THR A 202 3.54 14.46 -11.25
CA THR A 202 3.80 15.90 -11.18
C THR A 202 3.41 16.40 -9.79
N ILE A 203 4.30 17.15 -9.16
CA ILE A 203 4.11 17.75 -7.84
C ILE A 203 4.52 19.22 -7.88
N ARG A 204 4.17 19.94 -6.84
CA ARG A 204 4.78 21.20 -6.44
C ARG A 204 5.47 20.99 -5.12
N VAL A 205 6.47 21.79 -4.82
CA VAL A 205 7.22 21.70 -3.57
C VAL A 205 7.28 23.09 -2.96
N LEU A 206 6.74 23.23 -1.74
CA LEU A 206 6.82 24.47 -0.97
C LEU A 206 8.14 24.46 -0.18
N CYS A 207 8.93 25.47 -0.39
CA CYS A 207 10.29 25.57 0.12
C CYS A 207 10.49 26.88 0.90
N PRO A 208 11.45 26.91 1.82
CA PRO A 208 11.86 28.17 2.50
C PRO A 208 12.28 29.24 1.51
N PRO A 209 12.25 30.52 1.92
CA PRO A 209 12.70 31.64 1.09
C PRO A 209 14.10 31.44 0.52
N GLY A 210 14.31 31.79 -0.76
CA GLY A 210 15.61 31.70 -1.43
C GLY A 210 16.00 30.30 -1.92
N THR A 211 15.13 29.31 -1.80
CA THR A 211 15.40 27.94 -2.25
C THR A 211 15.39 27.87 -3.80
N PRO A 212 16.42 27.32 -4.45
CA PRO A 212 16.49 27.29 -5.90
C PRO A 212 15.52 26.27 -6.54
N PRO A 213 15.08 26.46 -7.81
CA PRO A 213 14.10 25.58 -8.47
C PRO A 213 14.49 24.10 -8.56
N LYS A 214 15.78 23.77 -8.47
CA LYS A 214 16.26 22.38 -8.45
C LYS A 214 15.76 21.56 -7.24
N ALA A 215 15.31 22.24 -6.19
CA ALA A 215 14.75 21.60 -5.01
C ALA A 215 13.52 20.73 -5.31
N GLY A 216 12.79 21.00 -6.40
CA GLY A 216 11.71 20.13 -6.88
C GLY A 216 12.14 18.73 -7.32
N TYR A 217 13.44 18.43 -7.33
CA TYR A 217 14.02 17.14 -7.72
C TYR A 217 14.97 16.57 -6.65
N ASP A 218 15.06 17.22 -5.50
CA ASP A 218 15.93 16.82 -4.39
C ASP A 218 15.14 16.00 -3.35
N TYR A 219 15.03 14.70 -3.60
CA TYR A 219 14.22 13.80 -2.78
C TYR A 219 14.70 13.67 -1.33
N GLU A 220 15.98 13.88 -1.06
CA GLU A 220 16.55 13.79 0.29
C GLU A 220 16.00 14.87 1.24
N ASN A 221 15.68 16.04 0.66
CA ASN A 221 15.14 17.18 1.39
C ASN A 221 13.62 17.36 1.23
N MET A 222 12.93 16.44 0.53
CA MET A 222 11.49 16.48 0.42
C MET A 222 10.82 15.82 1.62
N ARG A 223 9.75 16.46 2.07
CA ARG A 223 8.86 15.94 3.12
C ARG A 223 7.43 15.94 2.61
N SER A 224 6.68 14.93 2.97
CA SER A 224 5.24 14.87 2.74
C SER A 224 4.52 14.98 4.08
N ILE A 225 3.24 15.38 4.08
CA ILE A 225 2.36 15.26 5.25
C ILE A 225 1.99 13.78 5.44
N GLU A 226 2.98 12.95 5.48
CA GLU A 226 2.85 11.55 5.84
C GLU A 226 2.76 11.42 7.36
N ASN A 227 2.03 10.43 7.83
CA ASN A 227 1.88 10.17 9.26
C ASN A 227 1.20 11.29 10.07
N GLN A 228 0.36 12.09 9.43
CA GLN A 228 -0.53 13.01 10.13
C GLN A 228 -1.97 12.74 9.72
N TYR A 229 -2.88 12.88 10.66
CA TYR A 229 -4.32 12.80 10.40
C TYR A 229 -5.06 13.87 11.18
N VAL A 230 -6.19 14.31 10.65
CA VAL A 230 -7.06 15.24 11.35
C VAL A 230 -7.98 14.43 12.27
N SER A 231 -8.05 14.80 13.54
CA SER A 231 -8.95 14.16 14.50
C SER A 231 -10.42 14.19 14.02
N HIS A 232 -11.24 13.30 14.53
CA HIS A 232 -12.65 13.18 14.12
C HIS A 232 -13.45 14.48 14.27
N ASP A 233 -13.11 15.31 15.26
CA ASP A 233 -13.69 16.64 15.45
C ASP A 233 -13.21 17.69 14.41
N GLY A 234 -12.25 17.35 13.57
CA GLY A 234 -11.70 18.23 12.53
C GLY A 234 -10.81 19.36 13.06
N ILE A 235 -10.47 19.35 14.35
CA ILE A 235 -9.82 20.47 15.04
C ILE A 235 -8.32 20.25 15.20
N LYS A 236 -7.87 19.02 15.48
CA LYS A 236 -6.48 18.72 15.81
C LYS A 236 -5.81 17.93 14.69
N LEU A 237 -4.66 18.41 14.24
CA LEU A 237 -3.75 17.62 13.42
C LEU A 237 -2.93 16.72 14.36
N ARG A 238 -3.18 15.42 14.30
CA ARG A 238 -2.45 14.43 15.12
C ARG A 238 -1.39 13.72 14.29
N PRO A 239 -0.21 13.41 14.84
CA PRO A 239 0.73 12.55 14.15
C PRO A 239 0.12 11.16 13.96
N GLY A 240 0.28 10.56 12.80
CA GLY A 240 -0.14 9.17 12.53
C GLY A 240 0.63 8.14 13.33
N PHE A 241 1.76 8.56 13.90
CA PHE A 241 2.58 7.80 14.83
C PHE A 241 3.16 8.76 15.88
N GLU A 242 2.82 8.52 17.14
CA GLU A 242 3.52 9.11 18.28
C GLU A 242 4.52 8.10 18.84
N TYR A 243 5.61 8.60 19.44
CA TYR A 243 6.57 7.70 20.08
C TYR A 243 5.87 6.96 21.22
N PRO A 244 5.95 5.61 21.28
CA PRO A 244 5.18 4.83 22.22
C PRO A 244 5.46 5.19 23.68
N ALA A 245 4.43 5.21 24.50
CA ALA A 245 4.60 5.30 25.94
C ALA A 245 5.29 4.03 26.47
N SER A 246 6.18 4.22 27.46
CA SER A 246 6.99 3.14 28.01
C SER A 246 6.48 2.66 29.35
N MET A 247 6.38 1.35 29.50
CA MET A 247 6.04 0.67 30.75
C MET A 247 7.31 0.51 31.61
N ASP A 248 7.19 0.68 32.92
CA ASP A 248 8.24 0.32 33.88
C ASP A 248 8.38 -1.21 33.97
N SER A 249 9.60 -1.72 33.87
CA SER A 249 9.89 -3.16 33.95
C SER A 249 9.44 -3.81 35.28
N LYS A 250 9.28 -3.02 36.35
CA LYS A 250 8.73 -3.52 37.63
C LYS A 250 7.28 -4.03 37.51
N ARG A 251 6.54 -3.60 36.48
CA ARG A 251 5.18 -4.06 36.22
C ARG A 251 5.14 -5.34 35.37
N LEU A 252 6.33 -5.84 34.95
CA LEU A 252 6.50 -7.00 34.09
C LEU A 252 7.01 -8.20 34.87
N MET A 253 6.37 -9.34 34.70
CA MET A 253 6.86 -10.64 35.10
C MET A 253 7.16 -11.49 33.85
N ILE A 254 8.32 -12.16 33.84
CA ILE A 254 8.64 -13.16 32.83
C ILE A 254 8.32 -14.53 33.39
N ARG A 255 7.51 -15.30 32.68
CA ARG A 255 7.29 -16.72 32.97
C ARG A 255 8.14 -17.53 32.02
N TYR A 256 9.21 -18.09 32.51
CA TYR A 256 10.19 -18.85 31.73
C TYR A 256 9.66 -20.24 31.34
N GLY A 257 10.34 -20.90 30.39
CA GLY A 257 9.93 -22.20 29.87
C GLY A 257 9.75 -23.29 30.94
N ASP A 258 10.72 -23.41 31.83
CA ASP A 258 10.74 -24.32 32.99
C ASP A 258 9.72 -23.93 34.08
N GLN A 259 9.12 -22.74 33.99
CA GLN A 259 8.04 -22.26 34.88
C GLN A 259 6.66 -22.35 34.20
N GLY A 260 6.53 -23.09 33.11
CA GLY A 260 5.30 -23.25 32.31
C GLY A 260 5.12 -22.25 31.18
N GLY A 261 6.09 -21.36 30.95
CA GLY A 261 6.04 -20.39 29.84
C GLY A 261 6.14 -21.04 28.46
N GLU A 262 6.79 -22.22 28.33
CA GLU A 262 6.90 -22.95 27.08
C GLU A 262 5.53 -23.26 26.45
N ALA A 263 4.57 -23.65 27.26
CA ALA A 263 3.21 -23.96 26.78
C ALA A 263 2.45 -22.76 26.24
N LYS A 264 2.90 -21.54 26.53
CA LYS A 264 2.29 -20.28 26.17
C LYS A 264 3.28 -19.33 25.49
N ASP A 265 4.33 -19.85 24.86
CA ASP A 265 5.41 -19.04 24.30
C ASP A 265 4.90 -17.95 23.34
N GLY A 266 5.23 -16.69 23.63
CA GLY A 266 4.76 -15.52 22.89
C GLY A 266 3.43 -14.93 23.36
N LEU A 267 2.76 -15.50 24.37
CA LEU A 267 1.55 -14.93 24.96
C LEU A 267 1.90 -13.84 25.97
N VAL A 268 1.20 -12.71 25.89
CA VAL A 268 1.26 -11.57 26.79
C VAL A 268 -0.04 -11.53 27.58
N GLU A 269 0.01 -11.98 28.83
CA GLU A 269 -1.15 -11.93 29.72
C GLU A 269 -1.21 -10.54 30.38
N ILE A 270 -2.32 -9.84 30.22
CA ILE A 270 -2.55 -8.48 30.71
C ILE A 270 -3.54 -8.53 31.86
N ARG A 271 -3.24 -7.80 32.94
CA ARG A 271 -4.14 -7.72 34.10
C ARG A 271 -5.41 -6.97 33.75
N PRO A 272 -6.61 -7.53 34.03
CA PRO A 272 -7.88 -6.84 33.75
C PRO A 272 -8.02 -5.54 34.55
N GLY A 273 -8.67 -4.52 33.93
CA GLY A 273 -9.03 -3.28 34.66
C GLY A 273 -7.90 -2.23 34.75
N VAL A 274 -6.74 -2.48 34.17
CA VAL A 274 -5.63 -1.51 34.14
C VAL A 274 -5.81 -0.56 32.97
N LYS A 275 -6.14 0.71 33.22
CA LYS A 275 -6.55 1.69 32.20
C LYS A 275 -5.52 1.95 31.08
N ASP A 276 -4.24 2.04 31.43
CA ASP A 276 -3.14 2.29 30.47
C ASP A 276 -2.72 1.03 29.69
N LEU A 277 -3.25 -0.13 30.07
CA LEU A 277 -3.03 -1.44 29.46
C LEU A 277 -4.34 -2.05 28.92
N ASP A 278 -5.35 -1.24 28.67
CA ASP A 278 -6.61 -1.74 28.12
C ASP A 278 -6.41 -2.22 26.67
N LEU A 279 -6.68 -3.50 26.43
CA LEU A 279 -6.56 -4.11 25.11
C LEU A 279 -7.75 -3.74 24.21
N GLY A 280 -8.92 -3.47 24.77
CA GLY A 280 -10.15 -3.11 24.04
C GLY A 280 -10.77 -4.24 23.22
N CYS A 281 -10.22 -5.46 23.29
CA CYS A 281 -10.69 -6.67 22.60
C CYS A 281 -10.22 -7.91 23.37
N HIS A 282 -10.64 -9.11 22.97
CA HIS A 282 -10.28 -10.33 23.69
C HIS A 282 -8.82 -10.73 23.43
N TYR A 283 -8.33 -10.50 22.20
CA TYR A 283 -6.95 -10.80 21.80
C TYR A 283 -6.45 -9.83 20.73
N ALA A 284 -5.18 -9.48 20.82
CA ALA A 284 -4.51 -8.64 19.82
C ALA A 284 -3.01 -8.98 19.71
N GLN A 285 -2.44 -8.81 18.53
CA GLN A 285 -0.99 -8.81 18.38
C GLN A 285 -0.44 -7.46 18.83
N VAL A 286 0.34 -7.46 19.90
CA VAL A 286 0.77 -6.24 20.59
C VAL A 286 2.27 -6.03 20.59
N ARG A 287 2.63 -4.77 20.79
CA ARG A 287 3.96 -4.31 21.18
C ARG A 287 3.81 -3.44 22.43
N ILE A 288 4.65 -3.68 23.43
CA ILE A 288 4.70 -2.87 24.66
C ILE A 288 6.14 -2.44 24.86
N LEU A 289 6.39 -1.14 24.86
CA LEU A 289 7.71 -0.58 25.13
C LEU A 289 8.01 -0.71 26.61
N VAL A 290 9.24 -1.13 26.96
CA VAL A 290 9.70 -1.34 28.32
C VAL A 290 10.98 -0.55 28.56
N ASP A 291 11.01 0.26 29.61
CA ASP A 291 12.14 1.11 30.04
C ASP A 291 12.75 1.94 28.90
N GLY A 292 11.95 2.27 27.87
CA GLY A 292 12.35 3.07 26.70
C GLY A 292 13.38 2.43 25.78
N THR A 293 13.85 1.21 26.03
CA THR A 293 14.97 0.57 25.34
C THR A 293 14.65 -0.78 24.71
N HIS A 294 13.66 -1.47 25.25
CA HIS A 294 13.24 -2.80 24.81
C HIS A 294 11.75 -2.87 24.61
N TYR A 295 11.28 -3.92 23.96
CA TYR A 295 9.84 -4.14 23.78
C TYR A 295 9.45 -5.61 23.86
N ILE A 296 8.23 -5.83 24.35
CA ILE A 296 7.53 -7.11 24.30
C ILE A 296 6.89 -7.24 22.91
N LYS A 297 7.01 -8.42 22.30
CA LYS A 297 6.31 -8.81 21.07
C LYS A 297 5.51 -10.06 21.37
N GLY A 298 4.19 -10.04 21.20
CA GLY A 298 3.38 -11.22 21.42
C GLY A 298 1.90 -11.03 21.14
N MET A 299 1.11 -12.06 21.45
CA MET A 299 -0.36 -12.00 21.49
C MET A 299 -0.82 -11.59 22.88
N GLY A 300 -1.44 -10.41 22.97
CA GLY A 300 -2.05 -9.91 24.18
C GLY A 300 -3.42 -10.55 24.42
N VAL A 301 -3.65 -11.01 25.63
CA VAL A 301 -4.94 -11.50 26.14
C VAL A 301 -5.11 -11.08 27.60
N TYR A 302 -6.34 -11.02 28.11
CA TYR A 302 -6.55 -10.80 29.53
C TYR A 302 -6.26 -12.08 30.32
N GLY A 303 -5.35 -11.98 31.30
CA GLY A 303 -5.05 -13.05 32.25
C GLY A 303 -6.13 -13.19 33.34
N LYS A 304 -5.94 -14.13 34.24
CA LYS A 304 -6.77 -14.21 35.46
C LYS A 304 -6.12 -13.30 36.53
N GLU A 305 -6.94 -12.55 37.25
CA GLU A 305 -6.42 -11.58 38.23
C GLU A 305 -5.56 -12.23 39.30
N GLU A 306 -5.93 -13.45 39.74
CA GLU A 306 -5.18 -14.23 40.71
C GLU A 306 -3.77 -14.65 40.29
N ASP A 307 -3.49 -14.65 38.97
CA ASP A 307 -2.18 -15.01 38.41
C ASP A 307 -1.13 -13.89 38.56
N PHE A 308 -1.57 -12.66 38.88
CA PHE A 308 -0.69 -11.48 38.91
C PHE A 308 -0.22 -11.18 40.35
N PRO A 309 1.10 -11.27 40.62
CA PRO A 309 1.66 -10.79 41.89
C PRO A 309 1.39 -9.31 42.10
N LYS A 310 1.48 -8.85 43.33
CA LYS A 310 1.30 -7.43 43.68
C LYS A 310 2.29 -6.55 42.89
N GLY A 311 1.76 -5.59 42.15
CA GLY A 311 2.56 -4.63 41.35
C GLY A 311 2.92 -5.13 39.95
N VAL A 312 2.52 -6.34 39.56
CA VAL A 312 2.68 -6.89 38.22
C VAL A 312 1.39 -6.70 37.44
N ASP A 313 1.47 -6.13 36.23
CA ASP A 313 0.31 -5.90 35.35
C ASP A 313 0.42 -6.64 34.02
N VAL A 314 1.64 -7.11 33.67
CA VAL A 314 1.91 -7.87 32.46
C VAL A 314 2.75 -9.10 32.77
N ILE A 315 2.30 -10.28 32.29
CA ILE A 315 3.07 -11.53 32.34
C ILE A 315 3.42 -11.89 30.89
N PHE A 316 4.71 -11.97 30.59
CA PHE A 316 5.19 -12.41 29.28
C PHE A 316 5.70 -13.84 29.37
N ASN A 317 5.12 -14.74 28.57
CA ASN A 317 5.48 -16.14 28.52
C ASN A 317 6.55 -16.39 27.45
N THR A 318 7.57 -17.17 27.79
CA THR A 318 8.67 -17.50 26.87
C THR A 318 9.13 -18.94 27.04
N ASN A 319 9.62 -19.55 25.94
CA ASN A 319 10.25 -20.87 25.95
C ASN A 319 11.68 -20.87 26.49
N LYS A 320 12.25 -19.69 26.78
CA LYS A 320 13.62 -19.59 27.28
C LYS A 320 13.74 -20.11 28.72
N PRO A 321 14.88 -20.73 29.09
CA PRO A 321 15.09 -21.23 30.45
C PRO A 321 15.26 -20.09 31.46
N THR A 322 14.95 -20.38 32.71
CA THR A 322 15.22 -19.46 33.84
C THR A 322 16.69 -19.05 33.87
N GLY A 323 16.95 -17.78 34.15
CA GLY A 323 18.30 -17.21 34.10
C GLY A 323 18.66 -16.54 32.77
N THR A 324 17.85 -16.73 31.71
CA THR A 324 18.03 -15.91 30.49
C THR A 324 17.79 -14.44 30.81
N ALA A 325 18.73 -13.56 30.42
CA ALA A 325 18.61 -12.13 30.68
C ALA A 325 17.33 -11.56 30.06
N ILE A 326 16.63 -10.70 30.81
CA ILE A 326 15.40 -10.06 30.34
C ILE A 326 15.72 -9.03 29.25
N MET A 327 16.68 -8.17 29.54
CA MET A 327 17.10 -7.07 28.67
C MET A 327 18.62 -6.97 28.65
N LEU A 328 19.22 -6.85 27.47
CA LEU A 328 20.66 -6.64 27.29
C LEU A 328 20.91 -5.44 26.38
N PRO A 329 22.03 -4.74 26.53
CA PRO A 329 22.39 -3.65 25.64
C PRO A 329 22.42 -4.08 24.17
N LYS A 330 22.05 -3.17 23.27
CA LYS A 330 22.08 -3.41 21.81
C LYS A 330 23.48 -3.83 21.38
N GLY A 331 23.58 -4.95 20.66
CA GLY A 331 24.87 -5.54 20.22
C GLY A 331 25.42 -6.63 21.14
N SER A 332 24.78 -6.93 22.26
CA SER A 332 25.13 -8.11 23.06
C SER A 332 24.98 -9.40 22.24
N LYS A 333 25.93 -10.35 22.42
CA LYS A 333 25.88 -11.68 21.79
C LYS A 333 25.03 -12.67 22.57
N GLU A 334 24.71 -12.36 23.80
CA GLU A 334 23.93 -13.24 24.67
C GLU A 334 22.43 -13.23 24.29
N LYS A 335 21.74 -14.32 24.59
CA LYS A 335 20.29 -14.45 24.40
C LYS A 335 19.56 -13.61 25.45
N GLN A 336 18.50 -12.93 25.02
CA GLN A 336 17.63 -12.15 25.92
C GLN A 336 16.15 -12.44 25.64
N VAL A 337 15.29 -12.11 26.57
CA VAL A 337 13.85 -12.34 26.48
C VAL A 337 13.17 -11.26 25.63
N LEU A 338 13.36 -9.99 25.97
CA LEU A 338 12.75 -8.86 25.25
C LEU A 338 13.59 -8.48 24.02
N LYS A 339 13.01 -7.74 23.11
CA LYS A 339 13.68 -7.29 21.88
C LYS A 339 14.13 -5.83 22.03
N ASN A 340 15.35 -5.52 21.58
CA ASN A 340 15.81 -4.14 21.52
C ASN A 340 15.02 -3.34 20.47
N ILE A 341 14.71 -2.08 20.81
CA ILE A 341 14.09 -1.15 19.86
C ILE A 341 15.00 -0.90 18.67
N ASP A 342 14.41 -0.47 17.55
CA ASP A 342 15.17 0.02 16.41
C ASP A 342 15.68 1.45 16.65
N SER A 343 16.70 1.83 15.91
CA SER A 343 17.22 3.21 15.90
C SER A 343 16.32 4.17 15.12
N ASP A 344 15.38 3.65 14.32
CA ASP A 344 14.39 4.46 13.63
C ASP A 344 13.29 4.90 14.62
N PRO A 345 13.25 6.19 15.02
CA PRO A 345 12.25 6.67 15.97
C PRO A 345 10.82 6.59 15.45
N LYS A 346 10.63 6.48 14.13
CA LYS A 346 9.31 6.30 13.50
C LYS A 346 8.86 4.83 13.48
N ASN A 347 9.76 3.91 13.77
CA ASN A 347 9.45 2.47 13.76
C ASN A 347 10.25 1.69 14.81
N PRO A 348 10.13 2.03 16.10
CA PRO A 348 10.93 1.43 17.16
C PRO A 348 10.69 -0.09 17.31
N PHE A 349 9.55 -0.59 16.87
CA PHE A 349 9.19 -2.02 16.99
C PHE A 349 9.53 -2.85 15.74
N LYS A 350 10.17 -2.29 14.72
CA LYS A 350 10.47 -2.96 13.42
C LYS A 350 9.24 -3.53 12.71
N THR A 351 8.08 -2.98 12.98
CA THR A 351 6.80 -3.40 12.40
C THR A 351 5.84 -2.23 12.33
N SER A 352 4.89 -2.25 11.39
CA SER A 352 3.82 -1.26 11.35
C SER A 352 2.79 -1.55 12.42
N LEU A 353 2.40 -0.52 13.13
CA LEU A 353 1.24 -0.55 14.01
C LEU A 353 -0.05 -0.46 13.17
N LYS A 354 -1.16 -0.88 13.76
CA LYS A 354 -2.48 -0.69 13.17
C LYS A 354 -2.72 0.82 12.99
N LEU A 355 -3.18 1.22 11.81
CA LEU A 355 -3.53 2.62 11.54
C LEU A 355 -4.82 3.00 12.29
N PRO A 356 -5.01 4.30 12.62
CA PRO A 356 -6.28 4.78 13.11
C PRO A 356 -7.43 4.37 12.19
N ASP A 357 -8.58 4.08 12.78
CA ASP A 357 -9.80 3.80 12.03
C ASP A 357 -10.34 5.07 11.35
N GLU A 358 -11.49 4.97 10.68
CA GLU A 358 -12.14 6.11 10.02
C GLU A 358 -12.55 7.24 11.00
N GLN A 359 -12.68 6.92 12.29
CA GLN A 359 -12.97 7.91 13.33
C GLN A 359 -11.69 8.63 13.81
N GLY A 360 -10.50 8.13 13.41
CA GLY A 360 -9.24 8.82 13.53
C GLY A 360 -8.61 8.82 14.92
N GLU A 361 -9.23 8.18 15.91
CA GLU A 361 -8.80 8.27 17.31
C GLU A 361 -8.31 6.94 17.89
N HIS A 362 -8.54 5.83 17.18
CA HIS A 362 -8.16 4.49 17.58
C HIS A 362 -7.22 3.87 16.54
N GLY A 363 -6.53 2.84 16.92
CA GLY A 363 -5.58 2.16 16.05
C GLY A 363 -4.50 1.49 16.87
N GLY A 364 -3.29 1.43 16.32
CA GLY A 364 -2.15 0.84 17.01
C GLY A 364 -1.76 1.53 18.30
N GLN A 365 -1.99 2.85 18.37
CA GLN A 365 -1.68 3.71 19.49
C GLN A 365 -2.97 4.39 19.94
N SER A 366 -3.68 3.79 20.89
CA SER A 366 -4.90 4.36 21.47
C SER A 366 -4.58 5.33 22.60
N TYR A 367 -5.56 6.19 22.95
CA TYR A 367 -5.48 7.12 24.08
C TYR A 367 -6.43 6.68 25.19
N TRP A 368 -6.06 6.98 26.43
CA TRP A 368 -6.91 6.80 27.58
C TRP A 368 -6.93 8.08 28.43
N LYS A 369 -7.97 8.27 29.25
CA LYS A 369 -8.13 9.45 30.11
C LYS A 369 -7.95 9.05 31.56
N ASP A 370 -7.11 9.82 32.27
CA ASP A 370 -6.96 9.68 33.71
C ASP A 370 -8.19 10.22 34.46
N ASP A 371 -8.16 10.12 35.78
CA ASP A 371 -9.29 10.55 36.63
C ASP A 371 -9.48 12.09 36.64
N LYS A 372 -8.53 12.83 36.13
CA LYS A 372 -8.59 14.29 35.93
C LYS A 372 -9.05 14.67 34.52
N GLY A 373 -9.33 13.68 33.66
CA GLY A 373 -9.71 13.88 32.26
C GLY A 373 -8.54 14.21 31.32
N VAL A 374 -7.29 14.09 31.78
CA VAL A 374 -6.10 14.30 30.98
C VAL A 374 -5.87 13.07 30.09
N GLU A 375 -5.61 13.32 28.83
CA GLU A 375 -5.42 12.30 27.82
C GLU A 375 -3.96 11.83 27.79
N HIS A 376 -3.78 10.51 27.82
CA HIS A 376 -2.48 9.84 27.82
C HIS A 376 -2.44 8.78 26.73
N LEU A 377 -1.26 8.51 26.17
CA LEU A 377 -1.06 7.44 25.20
C LEU A 377 -1.06 6.08 25.94
N SER A 378 -1.79 5.09 25.40
CA SER A 378 -1.80 3.72 25.92
C SER A 378 -0.41 3.07 25.81
N LEU A 379 -0.07 2.19 26.75
CA LEU A 379 1.10 1.33 26.69
C LEU A 379 0.95 0.22 25.64
N ILE A 380 -0.29 -0.10 25.26
CA ILE A 380 -0.59 -1.10 24.23
C ILE A 380 -0.49 -0.49 22.85
N ASN A 381 0.39 -1.07 22.02
CA ASN A 381 0.53 -0.76 20.62
C ASN A 381 0.08 -1.96 19.79
N LYS A 382 -1.06 -1.87 19.09
CA LYS A 382 -1.65 -2.97 18.33
C LYS A 382 -1.15 -3.01 16.90
N CYS A 383 -0.72 -4.20 16.47
CA CYS A 383 -0.43 -4.49 15.06
C CYS A 383 -1.67 -5.05 14.34
N ARG A 384 -2.39 -5.92 15.03
CA ARG A 384 -3.68 -6.50 14.63
C ARG A 384 -4.50 -6.77 15.87
N GLU A 385 -5.80 -6.67 15.77
CA GLU A 385 -6.73 -7.00 16.83
C GLU A 385 -7.79 -7.99 16.35
N GLU A 386 -8.61 -8.48 17.22
CA GLU A 386 -9.74 -9.35 16.94
C GLU A 386 -10.57 -8.82 15.77
N GLY A 387 -10.83 -9.67 14.77
CA GLY A 387 -11.47 -9.30 13.50
C GLY A 387 -10.53 -9.03 12.32
N ASP A 388 -9.26 -8.68 12.57
CA ASP A 388 -8.28 -8.37 11.53
C ASP A 388 -7.72 -9.61 10.81
N TRP A 389 -7.83 -10.81 11.40
CA TRP A 389 -7.37 -12.06 10.80
C TRP A 389 -8.47 -12.80 10.03
N ASN A 390 -9.70 -12.38 10.14
CA ASN A 390 -10.83 -13.02 9.47
C ASN A 390 -10.80 -12.79 7.97
N GLN A 391 -9.74 -13.26 7.33
CA GLN A 391 -9.66 -13.29 5.88
C GLN A 391 -10.17 -14.65 5.41
N TRP A 392 -11.37 -14.65 4.82
CA TRP A 392 -11.80 -15.80 4.05
C TRP A 392 -10.77 -16.04 2.94
N SER A 393 -10.10 -17.18 2.96
CA SER A 393 -9.12 -17.49 1.92
C SER A 393 -9.85 -17.74 0.61
N LYS A 394 -9.77 -16.77 -0.29
CA LYS A 394 -10.40 -16.83 -1.62
C LYS A 394 -9.67 -17.76 -2.57
N GLU A 395 -8.50 -18.25 -2.18
CA GLU A 395 -7.58 -19.00 -3.03
C GLU A 395 -6.86 -20.08 -2.23
N LEU A 396 -6.52 -21.18 -2.91
CA LEU A 396 -5.72 -22.27 -2.34
C LEU A 396 -4.30 -22.20 -2.91
N ALA A 397 -3.31 -22.19 -2.03
CA ALA A 397 -1.91 -22.11 -2.44
C ALA A 397 -1.46 -23.35 -3.21
N SER A 398 -0.76 -23.15 -4.33
CA SER A 398 -0.20 -24.23 -5.14
C SER A 398 0.78 -25.12 -4.35
N GLN A 399 1.55 -24.51 -3.43
CA GLN A 399 2.51 -25.23 -2.58
C GLN A 399 1.85 -26.31 -1.72
N PHE A 400 0.66 -26.02 -1.16
CA PHE A 400 -0.13 -27.02 -0.44
C PHE A 400 -0.75 -28.05 -1.40
N LEU A 401 -1.45 -27.55 -2.43
CA LEU A 401 -2.22 -28.39 -3.34
C LEU A 401 -1.34 -29.40 -4.11
N SER A 402 -0.11 -29.01 -4.47
CA SER A 402 0.84 -29.90 -5.15
C SER A 402 1.19 -31.18 -4.36
N LYS A 403 1.05 -31.14 -3.03
CA LYS A 403 1.31 -32.28 -2.12
C LYS A 403 0.06 -33.12 -1.85
N GLN A 404 -1.07 -32.71 -2.40
CA GLN A 404 -2.35 -33.42 -2.27
C GLN A 404 -2.59 -34.39 -3.43
N PRO A 405 -3.58 -35.31 -3.33
CA PRO A 405 -3.91 -36.27 -4.41
C PRO A 405 -4.28 -35.55 -5.71
N LEU A 406 -3.88 -36.12 -6.85
CA LEU A 406 -4.12 -35.57 -8.19
C LEU A 406 -5.61 -35.24 -8.46
N ALA A 407 -6.51 -36.09 -7.94
CA ALA A 407 -7.94 -35.85 -8.07
C ALA A 407 -8.38 -34.52 -7.42
N LEU A 408 -7.84 -34.20 -6.24
CA LEU A 408 -8.12 -32.93 -5.56
C LEU A 408 -7.49 -31.74 -6.31
N VAL A 409 -6.25 -31.90 -6.82
CA VAL A 409 -5.56 -30.91 -7.65
C VAL A 409 -6.44 -30.56 -8.86
N ASN A 410 -6.79 -31.53 -9.68
CA ASN A 410 -7.60 -31.33 -10.88
C ASN A 410 -8.97 -30.72 -10.57
N ARG A 411 -9.64 -31.17 -9.50
CA ARG A 411 -10.93 -30.61 -9.09
C ARG A 411 -10.84 -29.12 -8.83
N GLN A 412 -9.84 -28.67 -8.03
CA GLN A 412 -9.74 -27.26 -7.64
C GLN A 412 -9.24 -26.37 -8.79
N LEU A 413 -8.35 -26.85 -9.65
CA LEU A 413 -7.94 -26.14 -10.86
C LEU A 413 -9.11 -25.96 -11.84
N ASN A 414 -9.87 -27.02 -12.13
CA ASN A 414 -11.03 -26.98 -13.04
C ASN A 414 -12.14 -26.06 -12.53
N ILE A 415 -12.36 -25.99 -11.20
CA ILE A 415 -13.30 -25.01 -10.62
C ILE A 415 -12.88 -23.58 -10.97
N THR A 416 -11.58 -23.27 -10.82
CA THR A 416 -11.04 -21.95 -11.14
C THR A 416 -11.17 -21.63 -12.63
N GLU A 417 -10.82 -22.58 -13.51
CA GLU A 417 -10.92 -22.43 -14.96
C GLU A 417 -12.35 -22.09 -15.39
N LYS A 418 -13.31 -22.85 -14.86
CA LYS A 418 -14.73 -22.61 -15.12
C LYS A 418 -15.20 -21.24 -14.63
N GLN A 419 -14.87 -20.89 -13.38
CA GLN A 419 -15.23 -19.59 -12.80
C GLN A 419 -14.63 -18.43 -13.60
N LYS A 420 -13.38 -18.56 -14.06
CA LYS A 420 -12.73 -17.52 -14.86
C LYS A 420 -13.32 -17.39 -16.26
N ARG A 421 -13.71 -18.48 -16.89
CA ARG A 421 -14.42 -18.44 -18.17
C ARG A 421 -15.77 -17.73 -18.03
N GLU A 422 -16.57 -18.15 -17.06
CA GLU A 422 -17.88 -17.54 -16.77
C GLU A 422 -17.73 -16.04 -16.45
N GLU A 423 -16.72 -15.65 -15.65
CA GLU A 423 -16.41 -14.27 -15.33
C GLU A 423 -16.11 -13.43 -16.58
N LEU A 424 -15.31 -13.96 -17.52
CA LEU A 424 -14.97 -13.26 -18.76
C LEU A 424 -16.21 -13.08 -19.65
N ASP A 425 -17.00 -14.13 -19.80
CA ASP A 425 -18.21 -14.10 -20.64
C ASP A 425 -19.25 -13.11 -20.08
N GLU A 426 -19.40 -13.03 -18.78
CA GLU A 426 -20.24 -12.02 -18.11
C GLU A 426 -19.74 -10.59 -18.38
N ILE A 427 -18.43 -10.35 -18.21
CA ILE A 427 -17.85 -9.03 -18.47
C ILE A 427 -18.08 -8.62 -19.93
N LYS A 428 -17.95 -9.55 -20.87
CA LYS A 428 -18.24 -9.29 -22.30
C LYS A 428 -19.67 -8.92 -22.57
N SER A 429 -20.63 -9.43 -21.79
CA SER A 429 -22.06 -9.15 -21.93
C SER A 429 -22.48 -7.77 -21.40
N LEU A 430 -21.63 -7.05 -20.67
CA LEU A 430 -21.98 -5.76 -20.06
C LEU A 430 -22.29 -4.69 -21.12
N THR A 431 -23.20 -3.78 -20.78
CA THR A 431 -23.68 -2.74 -21.69
C THR A 431 -22.91 -1.41 -21.62
N ASN A 432 -22.18 -1.15 -20.52
CA ASN A 432 -21.42 0.09 -20.33
C ASN A 432 -19.94 -0.13 -20.65
N ASP A 433 -19.45 0.43 -21.72
CA ASP A 433 -18.07 0.23 -22.22
C ASP A 433 -17.00 0.73 -21.25
N THR A 434 -17.24 1.81 -20.49
CA THR A 434 -16.25 2.30 -19.50
C THR A 434 -16.10 1.31 -18.36
N VAL A 435 -17.20 0.77 -17.85
CA VAL A 435 -17.19 -0.28 -16.82
C VAL A 435 -16.57 -1.56 -17.35
N LYS A 436 -16.98 -1.99 -18.55
CA LYS A 436 -16.44 -3.16 -19.24
C LYS A 436 -14.91 -3.06 -19.39
N LYS A 437 -14.39 -1.90 -19.77
CA LYS A 437 -12.95 -1.63 -19.87
C LYS A 437 -12.24 -1.90 -18.56
N VAL A 438 -12.69 -1.27 -17.46
CA VAL A 438 -12.06 -1.43 -16.13
C VAL A 438 -12.11 -2.89 -15.66
N LEU A 439 -13.22 -3.58 -15.90
CA LEU A 439 -13.37 -4.97 -15.50
C LEU A 439 -12.49 -5.92 -16.32
N LEU A 440 -12.39 -5.73 -17.64
CA LEU A 440 -11.49 -6.52 -18.50
C LEU A 440 -10.02 -6.33 -18.15
N GLU A 441 -9.60 -5.09 -17.87
CA GLU A 441 -8.22 -4.80 -17.41
C GLU A 441 -7.92 -5.57 -16.12
N LYS A 442 -8.79 -5.46 -15.11
CA LYS A 442 -8.62 -6.18 -13.84
C LYS A 442 -8.71 -7.69 -13.98
N PHE A 443 -9.60 -8.18 -14.85
CA PHE A 443 -9.69 -9.61 -15.15
C PHE A 443 -8.40 -10.13 -15.75
N ALA A 444 -7.86 -9.44 -16.78
CA ALA A 444 -6.63 -9.82 -17.44
C ALA A 444 -5.45 -9.88 -16.45
N ASP A 445 -5.31 -8.85 -15.61
CA ASP A 445 -4.25 -8.80 -14.59
C ASP A 445 -4.40 -9.91 -13.54
N THR A 446 -5.65 -10.20 -13.13
CA THR A 446 -5.92 -11.25 -12.14
C THR A 446 -5.68 -12.63 -12.72
N ALA A 447 -6.11 -12.89 -13.95
CA ALA A 447 -5.90 -14.16 -14.64
C ALA A 447 -4.40 -14.42 -14.88
N ASP A 448 -3.64 -13.40 -15.30
CA ASP A 448 -2.19 -13.51 -15.44
C ASP A 448 -1.50 -13.80 -14.09
N LYS A 449 -1.90 -13.10 -13.04
CA LYS A 449 -1.36 -13.34 -11.71
C LYS A 449 -1.64 -14.76 -11.22
N GLN A 450 -2.84 -15.27 -11.48
CA GLN A 450 -3.20 -16.66 -11.13
C GLN A 450 -2.45 -17.69 -11.98
N ALA A 451 -2.29 -17.43 -13.28
CA ALA A 451 -1.49 -18.28 -14.17
C ALA A 451 -0.04 -18.44 -13.68
N VAL A 452 0.48 -17.41 -13.02
CA VAL A 452 1.84 -17.34 -12.51
C VAL A 452 1.96 -17.95 -11.10
N THR A 453 1.03 -17.62 -10.20
CA THR A 453 1.06 -18.11 -8.81
C THR A 453 0.43 -19.49 -8.65
N LEU A 454 -0.24 -20.00 -9.70
CA LEU A 454 -0.93 -21.30 -9.75
C LEU A 454 -1.90 -21.51 -8.58
N LYS A 455 -2.52 -20.43 -8.12
CA LYS A 455 -3.53 -20.49 -7.07
C LYS A 455 -4.82 -21.05 -7.62
N ALA A 456 -5.46 -21.91 -6.86
CA ALA A 456 -6.70 -22.56 -7.22
C ALA A 456 -7.87 -22.10 -6.35
N ALA A 457 -9.07 -22.54 -6.69
CA ALA A 457 -10.28 -22.30 -5.91
C ALA A 457 -10.10 -22.83 -4.46
N PRO A 458 -10.67 -22.12 -3.47
CA PRO A 458 -10.58 -22.52 -2.08
C PRO A 458 -11.30 -23.85 -1.83
N LEU A 459 -10.84 -24.56 -0.81
CA LEU A 459 -11.56 -25.71 -0.29
C LEU A 459 -12.79 -25.25 0.50
N PRO A 460 -13.88 -26.02 0.49
CA PRO A 460 -15.07 -25.70 1.26
C PRO A 460 -14.77 -25.48 2.74
N GLY A 461 -15.20 -24.34 3.28
CA GLY A 461 -15.05 -23.99 4.70
C GLY A 461 -13.65 -23.58 5.16
N GLN A 462 -12.65 -23.49 4.26
CA GLN A 462 -11.31 -23.06 4.66
C GLN A 462 -11.27 -21.62 5.14
N ARG A 463 -10.53 -21.35 6.22
CA ARG A 463 -10.36 -20.01 6.79
C ARG A 463 -8.92 -19.79 7.26
N TYR A 464 -8.41 -18.55 7.14
CA TYR A 464 -7.19 -18.15 7.85
C TYR A 464 -7.55 -17.66 9.25
N GLN A 465 -6.89 -18.22 10.25
CA GLN A 465 -7.15 -17.87 11.66
C GLN A 465 -5.82 -17.76 12.40
N VAL A 466 -5.75 -16.87 13.40
CA VAL A 466 -4.60 -16.77 14.29
C VAL A 466 -4.63 -17.91 15.30
N ILE A 467 -3.46 -18.43 15.65
CA ILE A 467 -3.33 -19.46 16.68
C ILE A 467 -3.11 -18.82 18.04
N ILE A 468 -3.81 -19.34 19.05
CA ILE A 468 -3.69 -18.93 20.45
C ILE A 468 -3.39 -20.18 21.30
N PRO A 469 -2.43 -20.13 22.23
CA PRO A 469 -2.12 -21.29 23.05
C PRO A 469 -3.21 -21.55 24.09
N LEU A 470 -3.61 -22.82 24.20
CA LEU A 470 -4.46 -23.33 25.27
C LEU A 470 -3.73 -24.45 25.99
N THR A 471 -3.69 -24.39 27.33
CA THR A 471 -2.93 -25.32 28.15
C THR A 471 -3.75 -26.54 28.60
N THR A 472 -5.06 -26.43 28.56
CA THR A 472 -5.98 -27.49 29.01
C THR A 472 -6.52 -28.32 27.83
N ILE A 473 -6.16 -27.98 26.58
CA ILE A 473 -6.58 -28.71 25.41
C ILE A 473 -5.66 -29.92 25.13
N LYS A 474 -6.23 -31.00 24.60
CA LYS A 474 -5.44 -32.18 24.22
C LYS A 474 -4.80 -31.99 22.87
N ASP A 475 -3.69 -32.70 22.59
CA ASP A 475 -2.95 -32.60 21.32
C ASP A 475 -3.72 -33.07 20.06
N ASN A 476 -4.85 -33.75 20.25
CA ASN A 476 -5.74 -34.14 19.17
C ASN A 476 -7.01 -33.28 19.07
N GLU A 477 -7.10 -32.21 19.86
CA GLU A 477 -8.26 -31.33 19.92
C GLU A 477 -7.88 -29.90 19.49
N ILE A 478 -8.89 -29.15 19.05
CA ILE A 478 -8.80 -27.73 18.72
C ILE A 478 -10.03 -26.99 19.23
N TYR A 479 -9.83 -25.82 19.84
CA TYR A 479 -10.92 -24.89 20.11
C TYR A 479 -11.13 -24.02 18.86
N ALA A 480 -12.30 -24.11 18.24
CA ALA A 480 -12.57 -23.44 16.98
C ALA A 480 -14.07 -23.02 16.88
N PRO A 481 -14.44 -21.84 17.38
CA PRO A 481 -15.86 -21.44 17.51
C PRO A 481 -16.59 -21.30 16.18
N ASN A 482 -15.89 -21.21 15.05
CA ASN A 482 -16.49 -21.20 13.71
C ASN A 482 -16.91 -22.57 13.18
N PHE A 483 -16.58 -23.65 13.89
CA PHE A 483 -16.80 -25.01 13.45
C PHE A 483 -17.63 -25.78 14.49
N ASN A 484 -18.33 -26.80 14.04
CA ASN A 484 -19.19 -27.56 14.92
C ASN A 484 -18.38 -28.44 15.87
N GLN A 485 -18.92 -28.64 17.08
CA GLN A 485 -18.36 -29.60 18.04
C GLN A 485 -18.16 -30.99 17.40
N GLY A 486 -16.96 -31.57 17.57
CA GLY A 486 -16.60 -32.86 17.00
C GLY A 486 -16.23 -32.86 15.52
N GLU A 487 -16.28 -31.71 14.83
CA GLU A 487 -15.81 -31.60 13.43
C GLU A 487 -14.30 -31.83 13.35
N VAL A 488 -13.85 -32.49 12.29
CA VAL A 488 -12.42 -32.77 12.08
C VAL A 488 -11.81 -31.73 11.16
N LEU A 489 -10.75 -31.07 11.61
CA LEU A 489 -10.08 -29.97 10.92
C LEU A 489 -8.61 -30.34 10.63
N SER A 490 -8.12 -29.95 9.45
CA SER A 490 -6.69 -29.97 9.13
C SER A 490 -6.12 -28.57 9.15
N LEU A 491 -4.94 -28.38 9.74
CA LEU A 491 -4.27 -27.08 9.83
C LEU A 491 -3.06 -27.03 8.90
N VAL A 492 -2.87 -25.92 8.20
CA VAL A 492 -1.72 -25.68 7.31
C VAL A 492 -1.14 -24.31 7.57
N ARG A 493 0.14 -24.26 7.93
CA ARG A 493 0.90 -23.01 8.04
C ARG A 493 1.79 -22.82 6.80
N PHE A 494 1.98 -21.60 6.36
CA PHE A 494 2.89 -21.27 5.26
C PHE A 494 4.11 -20.49 5.77
N PRO A 495 5.33 -20.79 5.26
CA PRO A 495 5.65 -21.79 4.22
C PRO A 495 5.39 -23.23 4.68
N HIS A 496 4.95 -24.10 3.74
CA HIS A 496 4.53 -25.46 4.01
C HIS A 496 5.47 -26.47 3.35
N ALA A 497 6.18 -27.25 4.16
CA ALA A 497 7.16 -28.22 3.66
C ALA A 497 6.52 -29.51 3.16
N GLY A 498 5.60 -30.12 3.90
CA GLY A 498 5.03 -31.40 3.51
C GLY A 498 3.79 -31.83 4.29
N ILE A 499 3.25 -32.98 3.92
CA ILE A 499 2.06 -33.58 4.56
C ILE A 499 2.29 -33.95 6.04
N PHE A 500 3.54 -33.99 6.47
CA PHE A 500 3.93 -34.25 7.86
C PHE A 500 3.77 -33.03 8.78
N GLU A 501 3.56 -31.82 8.19
CA GLU A 501 3.27 -30.58 8.92
C GLU A 501 1.77 -30.24 8.94
N ILE A 502 0.90 -31.18 8.62
CA ILE A 502 -0.55 -31.00 8.61
C ILE A 502 -1.16 -31.76 9.77
N PRO A 503 -1.30 -31.17 10.96
CA PRO A 503 -2.06 -31.79 12.06
C PRO A 503 -3.54 -31.86 11.72
N THR A 504 -4.15 -32.96 12.13
CA THR A 504 -5.59 -33.17 12.04
C THR A 504 -6.15 -33.26 13.45
N LEU A 505 -7.13 -32.41 13.76
CA LEU A 505 -7.64 -32.15 15.12
C LEU A 505 -9.16 -32.20 15.14
N THR A 506 -9.72 -32.62 16.28
CA THR A 506 -11.16 -32.64 16.51
C THR A 506 -11.60 -31.41 17.32
N VAL A 507 -12.65 -30.75 16.87
CA VAL A 507 -13.18 -29.53 17.52
C VAL A 507 -13.74 -29.84 18.91
N ASN A 508 -13.23 -29.14 19.91
CA ASN A 508 -13.72 -29.14 21.28
C ASN A 508 -14.02 -27.70 21.73
N ASN A 509 -15.26 -27.23 21.52
CA ASN A 509 -15.72 -25.90 21.91
C ASN A 509 -16.28 -25.83 23.33
N ASN A 510 -16.24 -26.93 24.08
CA ASN A 510 -16.69 -26.99 25.48
C ASN A 510 -15.57 -26.72 26.50
N LEU A 511 -14.43 -26.14 26.02
CA LEU A 511 -13.26 -25.89 26.84
C LEU A 511 -13.38 -24.54 27.56
N PRO A 512 -13.39 -24.49 28.93
CA PRO A 512 -13.53 -23.24 29.69
C PRO A 512 -12.43 -22.22 29.38
N GLU A 513 -11.19 -22.67 29.23
CA GLU A 513 -10.05 -21.81 28.87
C GLU A 513 -10.26 -21.16 27.49
N GLY A 514 -10.69 -21.91 26.49
CA GLY A 514 -11.00 -21.40 25.15
C GLY A 514 -12.15 -20.38 25.18
N ASN A 515 -13.20 -20.66 25.95
CA ASN A 515 -14.33 -19.75 26.14
C ASN A 515 -13.93 -18.43 26.83
N ARG A 516 -12.91 -18.44 27.68
CA ARG A 516 -12.41 -17.24 28.38
C ARG A 516 -11.52 -16.39 27.46
N ILE A 517 -10.61 -17.02 26.69
CA ILE A 517 -9.55 -16.34 25.94
C ILE A 517 -10.05 -15.92 24.55
N ILE A 518 -10.67 -16.85 23.81
CA ILE A 518 -11.10 -16.62 22.41
C ILE A 518 -12.58 -16.24 22.36
N THR A 519 -13.37 -16.73 23.30
CA THR A 519 -14.83 -16.63 23.38
C THR A 519 -15.57 -17.40 22.27
N LYS A 520 -16.88 -17.52 22.39
CA LYS A 520 -17.72 -18.14 21.35
C LYS A 520 -17.93 -17.23 20.13
N GLU A 521 -17.70 -15.95 20.29
CA GLU A 521 -17.82 -14.91 19.28
C GLU A 521 -16.52 -14.70 18.47
N GLY A 522 -15.38 -15.16 18.99
CA GLY A 522 -14.06 -15.03 18.36
C GLY A 522 -13.94 -15.83 17.05
N LYS A 523 -14.20 -15.17 15.91
CA LYS A 523 -14.34 -15.84 14.60
C LYS A 523 -13.05 -15.90 13.78
N ASP A 524 -11.96 -15.34 14.21
CA ASP A 524 -10.70 -15.29 13.49
C ASP A 524 -9.51 -15.89 14.26
N ALA A 525 -9.79 -16.61 15.34
CA ALA A 525 -8.81 -17.30 16.14
C ALA A 525 -9.17 -18.78 16.36
N VAL A 526 -8.15 -19.60 16.58
CA VAL A 526 -8.26 -20.98 17.05
C VAL A 526 -7.31 -21.24 18.21
N GLY A 527 -7.75 -22.07 19.14
CA GLY A 527 -6.94 -22.50 20.28
C GLY A 527 -6.34 -23.88 20.07
N ILE A 528 -5.03 -24.04 20.24
CA ILE A 528 -4.29 -25.29 20.11
C ILE A 528 -3.26 -25.46 21.22
N SER A 529 -2.79 -26.69 21.43
CA SER A 529 -1.67 -26.95 22.35
C SER A 529 -0.33 -26.54 21.72
N ALA A 530 0.67 -26.29 22.55
CA ALA A 530 2.03 -26.02 22.10
C ALA A 530 2.63 -27.19 21.30
N ASN A 531 2.27 -28.44 21.61
CA ASN A 531 2.73 -29.62 20.87
C ASN A 531 2.20 -29.61 19.43
N VAL A 532 0.96 -29.20 19.21
CA VAL A 532 0.39 -29.04 17.86
C VAL A 532 1.10 -27.92 17.11
N ALA A 533 1.42 -26.79 17.74
CA ALA A 533 2.17 -25.70 17.12
C ALA A 533 3.55 -26.16 16.64
N LYS A 534 4.24 -27.03 17.37
CA LYS A 534 5.53 -27.64 16.95
C LYS A 534 5.41 -28.44 15.65
N ILE A 535 4.27 -29.08 15.38
CA ILE A 535 4.01 -29.81 14.12
C ILE A 535 3.83 -28.84 12.96
N LEU A 536 3.29 -27.65 13.19
CA LEU A 536 3.00 -26.62 12.20
C LEU A 536 4.26 -25.81 11.78
N SER A 537 5.28 -26.46 11.29
CA SER A 537 6.55 -25.82 10.87
C SER A 537 7.17 -24.92 11.94
N GLY A 538 7.08 -25.32 13.23
CA GLY A 538 7.58 -24.54 14.35
C GLY A 538 6.86 -23.22 14.53
N ALA A 539 5.53 -23.23 14.46
CA ALA A 539 4.71 -22.05 14.72
C ALA A 539 4.90 -21.57 16.15
N ASP A 540 4.89 -20.26 16.35
CA ASP A 540 4.84 -19.59 17.66
C ASP A 540 3.52 -18.82 17.82
N PHE A 541 3.23 -18.42 19.07
CA PHE A 541 1.98 -17.73 19.40
C PHE A 541 2.13 -16.20 19.41
N ASP A 542 3.04 -15.65 18.65
CA ASP A 542 3.25 -14.20 18.56
C ASP A 542 2.40 -13.52 17.48
N GLY A 543 1.41 -14.21 16.93
CA GLY A 543 0.49 -13.76 15.87
C GLY A 543 0.55 -14.59 14.60
N ASP A 544 1.11 -15.80 14.67
CA ASP A 544 1.11 -16.75 13.56
C ASP A 544 -0.30 -17.18 13.18
N THR A 545 -0.49 -17.41 11.88
CA THR A 545 -1.78 -17.79 11.30
C THR A 545 -1.71 -19.14 10.60
N VAL A 546 -2.81 -19.85 10.65
CA VAL A 546 -2.98 -21.14 9.95
C VAL A 546 -4.18 -21.10 9.02
N LEU A 547 -4.09 -21.84 7.93
CA LEU A 547 -5.24 -22.19 7.11
C LEU A 547 -5.94 -23.38 7.77
N VAL A 548 -7.17 -23.18 8.22
CA VAL A 548 -8.03 -24.20 8.83
C VAL A 548 -8.92 -24.79 7.75
N ILE A 549 -8.88 -26.10 7.55
CA ILE A 549 -9.61 -26.81 6.50
C ILE A 549 -10.48 -27.89 7.14
N PRO A 550 -11.82 -27.83 7.02
CA PRO A 550 -12.67 -28.91 7.50
C PRO A 550 -12.62 -30.14 6.59
N ASN A 551 -12.40 -31.33 7.19
CA ASN A 551 -12.38 -32.60 6.50
C ASN A 551 -13.81 -33.16 6.38
N LYS A 552 -14.61 -32.56 5.48
CA LYS A 552 -16.01 -32.94 5.24
C LYS A 552 -16.34 -32.93 3.74
N ASN A 553 -17.51 -33.40 3.37
CA ASN A 553 -18.02 -33.39 1.98
C ASN A 553 -17.09 -34.10 0.98
N GLY A 554 -16.50 -35.23 1.36
CA GLY A 554 -15.61 -36.01 0.52
C GLY A 554 -14.23 -35.37 0.31
N ILE A 555 -13.86 -34.37 1.13
CA ILE A 555 -12.52 -33.82 1.16
C ILE A 555 -11.69 -34.59 2.18
N HIS A 556 -10.69 -35.30 1.68
CA HIS A 556 -9.68 -35.93 2.49
C HIS A 556 -8.34 -35.23 2.25
N ILE A 557 -7.86 -34.52 3.26
CA ILE A 557 -6.54 -33.90 3.20
C ILE A 557 -5.50 -34.97 3.52
N GLN A 558 -4.57 -35.18 2.59
CA GLN A 558 -3.47 -36.08 2.80
C GLN A 558 -2.54 -35.54 3.88
N ASN A 559 -2.36 -36.31 4.95
CA ASN A 559 -1.47 -36.00 6.08
C ASN A 559 -0.81 -37.30 6.58
N ARG A 560 -0.03 -37.20 7.64
CA ARG A 560 0.63 -38.35 8.30
C ARG A 560 0.00 -38.71 9.65
N ASN A 561 -1.25 -38.36 9.89
CA ASN A 561 -1.94 -38.60 11.16
C ASN A 561 -1.14 -38.10 12.39
N ASN A 562 -0.60 -36.91 12.28
CA ASN A 562 0.22 -36.26 13.31
C ASN A 562 1.55 -36.94 13.63
N ILE A 563 2.01 -37.88 12.79
CA ILE A 563 3.29 -38.57 12.96
C ILE A 563 4.39 -37.73 12.30
N PRO A 564 5.36 -37.19 13.05
CA PRO A 564 6.48 -36.45 12.50
C PRO A 564 7.41 -37.34 11.67
N LEU A 565 8.25 -36.72 10.85
CA LEU A 565 9.33 -37.43 10.16
C LEU A 565 10.32 -37.95 11.19
N GLU A 566 10.74 -39.23 10.97
CA GLU A 566 11.77 -39.82 11.80
C GLU A 566 13.07 -39.01 11.65
N GLY A 567 13.74 -38.78 12.76
CA GLY A 567 14.96 -37.97 12.80
C GLY A 567 14.79 -36.45 12.99
N LEU A 568 13.58 -35.91 12.97
CA LEU A 568 13.37 -34.51 13.36
C LEU A 568 13.28 -34.32 14.88
N LYS A 569 12.80 -35.30 15.61
CA LYS A 569 12.45 -35.19 17.04
C LYS A 569 13.64 -34.80 17.95
N ASN A 570 14.86 -35.18 17.59
CA ASN A 570 16.08 -34.93 18.37
C ASN A 570 17.08 -34.02 17.64
N PHE A 571 16.60 -33.25 16.63
CA PHE A 571 17.47 -32.36 15.86
C PHE A 571 17.61 -31.03 16.58
N ASP A 572 18.77 -30.81 17.18
CA ASP A 572 19.15 -29.56 17.84
C ASP A 572 20.06 -28.75 16.91
N ILE A 573 19.48 -27.72 16.29
CA ILE A 573 20.18 -26.87 15.32
C ILE A 573 21.36 -26.13 15.95
N GLU A 574 21.20 -25.66 17.19
CA GLU A 574 22.23 -24.91 17.89
C GLU A 574 23.43 -25.78 18.26
N LEU A 575 23.17 -27.01 18.67
CA LEU A 575 24.23 -27.97 18.99
C LEU A 575 25.00 -28.42 17.74
N GLU A 576 24.29 -28.64 16.60
CA GLU A 576 24.91 -29.16 15.38
C GLU A 576 25.53 -28.07 14.50
N TYR A 577 24.93 -26.87 14.44
CA TYR A 577 25.29 -25.79 13.50
C TYR A 577 25.40 -24.40 14.13
N GLY A 578 25.51 -24.31 15.46
CA GLY A 578 25.64 -23.04 16.20
C GLY A 578 26.83 -22.19 15.76
N ASP A 579 26.91 -20.96 16.26
CA ASP A 579 27.94 -19.98 15.90
C ASP A 579 29.32 -20.44 16.43
N HIS A 580 30.16 -21.00 15.55
CA HIS A 580 31.55 -21.38 15.83
C HIS A 580 32.52 -20.62 14.94
N ASP A 581 33.77 -20.51 15.37
CA ASP A 581 34.82 -19.87 14.57
C ASP A 581 35.01 -20.60 13.23
N GLY A 582 34.89 -19.84 12.13
CA GLY A 582 35.00 -20.38 10.78
C GLY A 582 33.68 -20.61 10.04
N ASN A 583 32.53 -20.41 10.68
CA ASN A 583 31.23 -20.56 10.04
C ASN A 583 31.03 -19.55 8.89
N VAL A 584 30.38 -20.02 7.83
CA VAL A 584 29.92 -19.14 6.75
C VAL A 584 28.58 -18.55 7.11
N HIS A 585 28.59 -17.29 7.52
CA HIS A 585 27.37 -16.59 7.90
C HIS A 585 26.48 -16.24 6.69
N MET A 586 25.19 -16.47 6.83
CA MET A 586 24.21 -16.11 5.80
C MET A 586 23.96 -14.59 5.81
N LYS A 587 24.13 -13.97 4.65
CA LYS A 587 23.78 -12.56 4.46
C LYS A 587 22.25 -12.39 4.35
N PRO A 588 21.68 -11.28 4.89
CA PRO A 588 20.23 -11.02 4.85
C PRO A 588 19.61 -11.10 3.43
N GLU A 589 20.34 -10.64 2.42
CA GLU A 589 19.91 -10.68 1.02
C GLU A 589 19.75 -12.10 0.46
N ASN A 590 20.45 -13.09 1.01
CA ASN A 590 20.42 -14.46 0.55
C ASN A 590 19.34 -15.33 1.21
N VAL A 591 18.80 -14.90 2.35
CA VAL A 591 17.83 -15.69 3.14
C VAL A 591 16.64 -16.14 2.29
N GLN A 592 16.01 -15.20 1.58
CA GLN A 592 14.83 -15.53 0.77
C GLN A 592 15.15 -16.46 -0.41
N ARG A 593 16.33 -16.32 -1.00
CA ARG A 593 16.77 -17.19 -2.09
C ARG A 593 16.99 -18.60 -1.59
N GLU A 594 17.76 -18.78 -0.53
CA GLU A 594 18.08 -20.11 0.04
C GLU A 594 16.80 -20.79 0.55
N MET A 595 15.92 -20.04 1.22
CA MET A 595 14.60 -20.54 1.62
C MET A 595 13.74 -20.96 0.44
N GLY A 596 13.74 -20.18 -0.65
CA GLY A 596 13.03 -20.53 -1.88
C GLY A 596 13.58 -21.79 -2.52
N GLU A 597 14.88 -21.95 -2.61
CA GLU A 597 15.54 -23.11 -3.19
C GLU A 597 15.25 -24.40 -2.42
N ILE A 598 15.37 -24.38 -1.10
CA ILE A 598 15.10 -25.57 -0.28
C ILE A 598 13.61 -25.93 -0.25
N SER A 599 12.72 -24.93 -0.20
CA SER A 599 11.28 -25.17 -0.25
C SER A 599 10.85 -25.77 -1.59
N ASN A 600 11.47 -25.35 -2.69
CA ASN A 600 11.27 -25.93 -4.01
C ASN A 600 11.77 -27.39 -4.06
N LEU A 601 12.96 -27.67 -3.52
CA LEU A 601 13.48 -29.03 -3.44
C LEU A 601 12.52 -29.95 -2.67
N ILE A 602 12.08 -29.55 -1.48
CA ILE A 602 11.14 -30.33 -0.67
C ILE A 602 9.83 -30.57 -1.42
N SER A 603 9.35 -29.56 -2.16
CA SER A 603 8.14 -29.69 -2.98
C SER A 603 8.32 -30.72 -4.10
N ASP A 604 9.44 -30.68 -4.80
CA ASP A 604 9.73 -31.63 -5.88
C ASP A 604 9.95 -33.04 -5.34
N MET A 605 10.68 -33.21 -4.23
CA MET A 605 10.83 -34.48 -3.53
C MET A 605 9.47 -35.07 -3.12
N SER A 606 8.58 -34.21 -2.58
CA SER A 606 7.21 -34.63 -2.21
C SER A 606 6.38 -35.09 -3.42
N LEU A 607 6.51 -34.37 -4.56
CA LEU A 607 5.79 -34.70 -5.80
C LEU A 607 6.22 -36.01 -6.40
N PHE A 608 7.51 -36.30 -6.33
CA PHE A 608 8.08 -37.52 -6.91
C PHE A 608 8.20 -38.72 -5.93
N GLY A 609 7.72 -38.53 -4.68
CA GLY A 609 7.65 -39.61 -3.69
C GLY A 609 9.02 -39.98 -3.11
N ALA A 610 9.84 -38.99 -2.78
CA ALA A 610 11.13 -39.19 -2.13
C ALA A 610 10.96 -39.97 -0.80
N PRO A 611 11.91 -40.84 -0.45
CA PRO A 611 11.90 -41.57 0.81
C PRO A 611 11.97 -40.62 2.02
N ASP A 612 11.33 -40.96 3.14
CA ASP A 612 11.30 -40.15 4.36
C ASP A 612 12.70 -39.78 4.87
N VAL A 613 13.68 -40.68 4.75
CA VAL A 613 15.08 -40.40 5.13
C VAL A 613 15.69 -39.25 4.34
N GLU A 614 15.44 -39.18 3.04
CA GLU A 614 15.91 -38.05 2.21
C GLU A 614 15.10 -36.77 2.46
N MET A 615 13.80 -36.95 2.63
CA MET A 615 12.93 -35.82 3.01
C MET A 615 13.38 -35.20 4.33
N THR A 616 13.71 -35.99 5.32
CA THR A 616 14.25 -35.55 6.62
C THR A 616 15.51 -34.71 6.45
N LYS A 617 16.45 -35.12 5.57
CA LYS A 617 17.65 -34.32 5.28
C LYS A 617 17.32 -32.95 4.73
N ALA A 618 16.44 -32.85 3.75
CA ALA A 618 16.03 -31.59 3.18
C ALA A 618 15.30 -30.68 4.20
N VAL A 619 14.43 -31.26 5.05
CA VAL A 619 13.69 -30.52 6.09
C VAL A 619 14.64 -30.02 7.18
N ARG A 620 15.59 -30.84 7.68
CA ARG A 620 16.60 -30.39 8.64
C ARG A 620 17.39 -29.20 8.10
N HIS A 621 17.86 -29.28 6.85
CA HIS A 621 18.55 -28.17 6.22
C HIS A 621 17.65 -26.93 6.10
N SER A 622 16.37 -27.06 5.80
CA SER A 622 15.43 -25.93 5.76
C SER A 622 15.29 -25.25 7.13
N MET A 623 15.24 -26.02 8.22
CA MET A 623 15.19 -25.51 9.59
C MET A 623 16.45 -24.70 9.94
N VAL A 624 17.63 -25.12 9.48
CA VAL A 624 18.87 -24.34 9.64
C VAL A 624 18.81 -23.04 8.85
N ILE A 625 18.35 -23.06 7.59
CA ILE A 625 18.29 -21.88 6.72
C ILE A 625 17.36 -20.80 7.27
N ILE A 626 16.20 -21.15 7.82
CA ILE A 626 15.20 -20.21 8.34
C ILE A 626 15.85 -19.22 9.31
N ASP A 627 16.65 -19.69 10.23
CA ASP A 627 17.26 -18.91 11.29
C ASP A 627 18.76 -18.65 11.10
N ALA A 628 19.39 -19.16 10.02
CA ALA A 628 20.83 -19.04 9.79
C ALA A 628 21.36 -17.60 9.82
N CYS A 629 20.61 -16.64 9.28
CA CYS A 629 21.02 -15.24 9.31
C CYS A 629 20.91 -14.62 10.71
N LYS A 630 19.91 -15.03 11.49
CA LYS A 630 19.59 -14.47 12.80
C LYS A 630 20.52 -15.04 13.89
N HIS A 631 20.79 -16.34 13.82
CA HIS A 631 21.57 -17.07 14.81
C HIS A 631 22.98 -17.45 14.33
N LYS A 632 23.35 -17.02 13.11
CA LYS A 632 24.65 -17.28 12.48
C LYS A 632 24.99 -18.76 12.32
N TYR A 633 23.98 -19.60 12.11
CA TYR A 633 24.18 -21.02 11.89
C TYR A 633 25.02 -21.29 10.63
N ASP A 634 25.86 -22.35 10.66
CA ASP A 634 26.63 -22.79 9.50
C ASP A 634 25.73 -23.54 8.52
N TYR A 635 25.02 -22.79 7.70
CA TYR A 635 24.12 -23.35 6.68
C TYR A 635 24.90 -24.05 5.55
N LYS A 636 26.18 -23.71 5.34
CA LYS A 636 27.01 -24.37 4.32
C LYS A 636 27.50 -25.73 4.76
N GLN A 637 27.80 -25.91 6.04
CA GLN A 637 28.07 -27.23 6.57
C GLN A 637 26.81 -28.09 6.56
N SER A 638 25.67 -27.54 6.98
CA SER A 638 24.38 -28.22 6.89
C SER A 638 24.00 -28.63 5.44
N GLU A 639 24.35 -27.82 4.42
CA GLU A 639 24.16 -28.17 3.01
C GLU A 639 24.95 -29.45 2.63
N LYS A 640 26.17 -29.61 3.16
CA LYS A 640 27.04 -30.77 2.90
C LYS A 640 26.54 -31.99 3.65
N ASP A 641 26.29 -31.88 4.97
CA ASP A 641 25.92 -32.99 5.84
C ASP A 641 24.59 -33.63 5.43
N HIS A 642 23.67 -32.81 4.96
CA HIS A 642 22.37 -33.25 4.44
C HIS A 642 22.38 -33.57 2.94
N GLU A 643 23.55 -33.55 2.29
CA GLU A 643 23.74 -33.93 0.88
C GLU A 643 22.82 -33.13 -0.09
N ILE A 644 22.51 -31.87 0.20
CA ILE A 644 21.51 -31.12 -0.54
C ILE A 644 21.83 -31.01 -2.04
N LYS A 645 23.11 -30.88 -2.40
CA LYS A 645 23.52 -30.89 -3.82
C LYS A 645 23.22 -32.22 -4.54
N ARG A 646 23.33 -33.37 -3.85
CA ARG A 646 22.92 -34.68 -4.38
C ARG A 646 21.42 -34.74 -4.56
N LEU A 647 20.65 -34.34 -3.52
CA LEU A 647 19.19 -34.31 -3.59
C LEU A 647 18.67 -33.38 -4.70
N LYS A 648 19.28 -32.23 -4.89
CA LYS A 648 18.94 -31.34 -6.03
C LYS A 648 19.17 -32.02 -7.38
N ARG A 649 20.30 -32.73 -7.56
CA ARG A 649 20.57 -33.48 -8.80
C ARG A 649 19.59 -34.61 -9.03
N GLU A 650 19.24 -35.33 -8.01
CA GLU A 650 18.32 -36.49 -8.11
C GLU A 650 16.87 -36.09 -8.35
N TRP A 651 16.38 -35.05 -7.67
CA TRP A 651 14.97 -34.70 -7.67
C TRP A 651 14.61 -33.50 -8.54
N GLN A 652 15.57 -32.68 -8.98
CA GLN A 652 15.35 -31.45 -9.74
C GLN A 652 16.07 -31.40 -11.09
N VAL A 653 16.64 -32.49 -11.59
CA VAL A 653 17.26 -32.52 -12.91
C VAL A 653 16.21 -32.63 -14.01
N ARG A 654 16.35 -31.83 -15.05
CA ARG A 654 15.58 -31.92 -16.29
C ARG A 654 16.49 -31.86 -17.49
N TYR A 655 16.00 -32.40 -18.59
CA TYR A 655 16.68 -32.32 -19.90
C TYR A 655 15.80 -31.49 -20.85
N ASN A 656 16.40 -30.57 -21.60
CA ASN A 656 15.70 -29.85 -22.67
C ASN A 656 15.56 -30.72 -23.93
N ASP A 657 14.91 -30.18 -24.97
CA ASP A 657 14.72 -30.88 -26.25
C ASP A 657 16.03 -31.20 -26.96
N LYS A 658 17.15 -30.61 -26.56
CA LYS A 658 18.50 -30.88 -27.07
C LYS A 658 19.29 -31.89 -26.21
N GLY A 659 18.68 -32.42 -25.14
CA GLY A 659 19.33 -33.30 -24.20
C GLY A 659 20.27 -32.61 -23.21
N GLU A 660 20.24 -31.31 -23.08
CA GLU A 660 21.05 -30.56 -22.12
C GLU A 660 20.41 -30.60 -20.73
N GLU A 661 21.26 -30.78 -19.72
CA GLU A 661 20.80 -30.85 -18.31
C GLU A 661 20.40 -29.47 -17.77
N HIS A 662 19.20 -29.38 -17.21
CA HIS A 662 18.68 -28.23 -16.50
C HIS A 662 18.23 -28.59 -15.12
N HIS A 663 18.63 -27.80 -14.12
CA HIS A 663 18.17 -27.95 -12.75
C HIS A 663 16.78 -27.30 -12.55
N GLY A 664 15.87 -28.02 -11.91
CA GLY A 664 14.55 -27.57 -11.54
C GLY A 664 13.49 -28.63 -11.74
N GLY A 665 12.49 -28.65 -10.88
CA GLY A 665 11.37 -29.63 -10.89
C GLY A 665 10.01 -28.97 -11.12
N ALA A 666 8.95 -29.61 -10.66
CA ALA A 666 7.57 -29.12 -10.75
C ALA A 666 7.35 -27.74 -10.10
N SER A 667 8.04 -27.50 -8.99
CA SER A 667 8.02 -26.19 -8.33
C SER A 667 8.55 -25.06 -9.20
N THR A 668 9.32 -25.34 -10.25
CA THR A 668 9.88 -24.32 -11.14
C THR A 668 8.82 -23.63 -11.99
N ILE A 669 7.66 -24.21 -12.21
CA ILE A 669 6.53 -23.53 -12.84
C ILE A 669 6.16 -22.29 -12.03
N VAL A 670 6.09 -22.43 -10.70
CA VAL A 670 5.82 -21.32 -9.77
C VAL A 670 7.02 -20.38 -9.65
N SER A 671 8.24 -20.90 -9.47
CA SER A 671 9.43 -20.08 -9.19
C SER A 671 9.88 -19.25 -10.39
N ARG A 672 9.59 -19.68 -11.62
CA ARG A 672 9.91 -18.95 -12.85
C ARG A 672 8.85 -17.96 -13.27
N ALA A 673 7.75 -17.91 -12.57
CA ALA A 673 6.66 -17.01 -12.88
C ALA A 673 6.98 -15.57 -12.43
N LYS A 674 6.88 -14.61 -13.34
CA LYS A 674 6.98 -13.19 -12.99
C LYS A 674 5.66 -12.70 -12.43
N SER A 675 5.69 -12.08 -11.24
CA SER A 675 4.50 -11.57 -10.55
C SER A 675 3.84 -10.37 -11.24
N GLN A 676 4.56 -9.70 -12.14
CA GLN A 676 4.06 -8.56 -12.91
C GLN A 676 4.54 -8.65 -14.35
N VAL A 677 3.59 -8.65 -15.25
CA VAL A 677 3.86 -8.53 -16.68
C VAL A 677 3.32 -7.19 -17.14
N HIS A 678 4.22 -6.34 -17.62
CA HIS A 678 3.84 -5.07 -18.21
C HIS A 678 3.32 -5.32 -19.64
N ILE A 679 2.05 -4.97 -19.85
CA ILE A 679 1.44 -5.00 -21.17
C ILE A 679 1.40 -3.56 -21.65
N PRO A 680 2.10 -3.22 -22.75
CA PRO A 680 1.99 -1.89 -23.29
C PRO A 680 0.55 -1.61 -23.72
N GLU A 681 0.03 -0.46 -23.31
CA GLU A 681 -1.26 0.03 -23.79
C GLU A 681 -1.25 0.09 -25.33
N ARG A 682 -2.34 -0.36 -25.95
CA ARG A 682 -2.55 -0.15 -27.37
C ARG A 682 -2.91 1.33 -27.56
N LYS A 683 -1.92 2.15 -27.93
CA LYS A 683 -2.17 3.52 -28.31
C LYS A 683 -2.64 3.54 -29.77
N GLU A 684 -3.69 4.30 -30.07
CA GLU A 684 -4.01 4.70 -31.43
C GLU A 684 -2.82 5.51 -31.96
N GLY A 685 -2.12 4.93 -32.89
CA GLY A 685 -0.91 5.50 -33.47
C GLY A 685 0.23 4.49 -33.56
N ILE A 686 1.11 4.73 -34.48
CA ILE A 686 2.22 3.84 -34.80
C ILE A 686 3.26 3.94 -33.69
N GLN A 687 3.44 2.87 -32.92
CA GLN A 687 4.61 2.74 -32.04
C GLN A 687 5.84 2.39 -32.85
N VAL A 688 6.89 3.11 -32.62
CA VAL A 688 8.16 2.91 -33.27
C VAL A 688 9.11 2.23 -32.33
N ILE A 689 9.62 1.11 -32.77
CA ILE A 689 10.54 0.27 -32.02
C ILE A 689 11.87 0.25 -32.76
N ASP A 690 12.95 0.50 -32.04
CA ASP A 690 14.31 0.32 -32.55
C ASP A 690 14.52 -1.15 -32.96
N PRO A 691 14.87 -1.44 -34.18
CA PRO A 691 15.02 -2.81 -34.68
C PRO A 691 16.19 -3.55 -34.03
N GLU A 692 17.19 -2.85 -33.49
CA GLU A 692 18.36 -3.46 -32.89
C GLU A 692 18.14 -3.70 -31.37
N THR A 693 17.49 -2.78 -30.69
CA THR A 693 17.33 -2.84 -29.24
C THR A 693 15.94 -3.26 -28.78
N GLY A 694 14.95 -3.31 -29.65
CA GLY A 694 13.55 -3.60 -29.33
C GLY A 694 12.87 -2.53 -28.47
N LYS A 695 13.48 -1.37 -28.26
CA LYS A 695 12.98 -0.29 -27.41
C LYS A 695 12.16 0.73 -28.21
N SER A 696 11.07 1.23 -27.57
CA SER A 696 10.25 2.29 -28.15
C SER A 696 11.06 3.59 -28.30
N LEU A 697 11.09 4.12 -29.51
CA LEU A 697 11.74 5.40 -29.85
C LEU A 697 10.70 6.52 -29.82
N GLY A 698 10.95 7.57 -29.11
CA GLY A 698 10.04 8.70 -28.84
C GLY A 698 9.37 9.35 -30.07
N THR A 699 9.48 10.65 -30.27
CA THR A 699 8.68 11.45 -31.22
C THR A 699 8.93 11.08 -32.68
N LYS A 700 7.86 10.81 -33.44
CA LYS A 700 7.85 10.56 -34.88
C LYS A 700 8.31 11.79 -35.66
N TYR A 701 9.23 11.62 -36.57
CA TYR A 701 9.70 12.64 -37.53
C TYR A 701 9.59 12.12 -38.96
N ILE A 702 9.12 12.92 -39.88
CA ILE A 702 9.09 12.58 -41.29
C ILE A 702 10.18 13.42 -41.95
N ASP A 703 11.11 12.77 -42.66
CA ASP A 703 12.12 13.44 -43.44
C ASP A 703 11.46 14.20 -44.61
N PRO A 704 11.62 15.52 -44.67
CA PRO A 704 10.98 16.31 -45.72
C PRO A 704 11.52 16.04 -47.13
N GLU A 705 12.72 15.49 -47.28
CA GLU A 705 13.34 15.22 -48.59
C GLU A 705 13.00 13.82 -49.09
N THR A 706 13.01 12.82 -48.23
CA THR A 706 12.80 11.42 -48.62
C THR A 706 11.39 10.90 -48.31
N GLY A 707 10.61 11.60 -47.53
CA GLY A 707 9.31 11.16 -47.06
C GLY A 707 9.37 9.97 -46.07
N GLU A 708 10.57 9.54 -45.68
CA GLU A 708 10.76 8.45 -44.74
C GLU A 708 10.47 8.88 -43.31
N LYS A 709 9.94 7.94 -42.51
CA LYS A 709 9.65 8.17 -41.12
C LYS A 709 10.91 7.96 -40.29
N LEU A 710 11.50 9.05 -39.83
CA LEU A 710 12.68 9.08 -38.99
C LEU A 710 12.28 9.26 -37.52
N TYR A 711 12.98 8.58 -36.65
CA TYR A 711 12.69 8.62 -35.22
C TYR A 711 13.90 9.07 -34.44
N ARG A 712 13.67 10.05 -33.55
CA ARG A 712 14.73 10.55 -32.70
C ARG A 712 14.85 9.63 -31.49
N ASN A 713 16.01 9.05 -31.28
CA ASN A 713 16.32 8.34 -30.07
C ASN A 713 16.36 9.34 -28.89
N THR A 714 15.29 9.39 -28.10
CA THR A 714 15.22 10.24 -26.91
C THR A 714 15.91 9.60 -25.70
N GLY A 715 16.23 8.31 -25.75
CA GLY A 715 16.81 7.57 -24.64
C GLY A 715 18.33 7.71 -24.50
N GLY A 716 19.03 8.14 -25.57
CA GLY A 716 20.50 8.10 -25.63
C GLY A 716 21.21 9.35 -25.13
N THR A 717 20.55 10.49 -25.05
CA THR A 717 21.30 11.74 -25.12
C THR A 717 21.56 12.42 -23.78
N HIS A 718 20.89 12.10 -22.73
CA HIS A 718 21.09 12.75 -21.43
C HIS A 718 20.67 11.87 -20.26
N VAL A 719 21.21 10.66 -20.17
CA VAL A 719 21.13 9.93 -18.92
C VAL A 719 22.05 10.66 -17.95
N MET A 720 21.45 11.55 -17.15
CA MET A 720 22.15 12.31 -16.14
C MET A 720 21.52 12.05 -14.77
N ARG A 721 22.33 12.26 -13.75
CA ARG A 721 21.87 12.29 -12.37
C ARG A 721 22.68 13.32 -11.57
N PHE A 722 22.25 13.61 -10.37
CA PHE A 722 23.06 14.38 -9.43
C PHE A 722 23.91 13.43 -8.59
N ASP A 723 25.18 13.71 -8.48
CA ASP A 723 26.07 13.02 -7.54
C ASP A 723 25.58 13.27 -6.11
N PRO A 724 25.35 12.25 -5.30
CA PRO A 724 24.78 12.43 -3.95
C PRO A 724 25.75 13.14 -3.00
N ILE A 725 27.06 13.01 -3.23
CA ILE A 725 28.10 13.62 -2.41
C ILE A 725 28.40 15.05 -2.85
N THR A 726 28.74 15.21 -4.13
CA THR A 726 29.15 16.52 -4.68
C THR A 726 27.98 17.40 -5.11
N LYS A 727 26.76 16.83 -5.16
CA LYS A 727 25.53 17.49 -5.67
C LYS A 727 25.66 18.06 -7.08
N GLN A 728 26.70 17.65 -7.83
CA GLN A 728 26.91 18.07 -9.22
C GLN A 728 26.20 17.14 -10.20
N LYS A 729 25.89 17.67 -11.38
CA LYS A 729 25.35 16.85 -12.50
C LYS A 729 26.43 15.96 -13.06
N VAL A 730 26.20 14.66 -13.08
CA VAL A 730 27.04 13.67 -13.75
C VAL A 730 26.27 12.97 -14.87
N TYR A 731 26.96 12.61 -15.94
CA TYR A 731 26.40 12.08 -17.18
C TYR A 731 26.96 10.68 -17.43
N LEU A 732 26.14 9.83 -18.05
CA LEU A 732 26.57 8.48 -18.39
C LEU A 732 27.60 8.54 -19.52
N ASP A 733 28.80 8.01 -19.28
CA ASP A 733 29.84 7.90 -20.28
C ASP A 733 29.61 6.70 -21.23
N LYS A 734 29.75 6.92 -22.54
CA LYS A 734 29.48 5.88 -23.54
C LYS A 734 30.43 4.69 -23.45
N ASN A 735 31.70 4.94 -23.14
CA ASN A 735 32.75 3.91 -23.21
C ASN A 735 32.88 3.09 -21.94
N THR A 736 32.79 3.78 -20.79
CA THR A 736 32.99 3.15 -19.48
C THR A 736 31.71 2.69 -18.81
N GLY A 737 30.57 3.26 -19.21
CA GLY A 737 29.32 3.02 -18.56
C GLY A 737 29.21 3.62 -17.15
N LEU A 738 30.14 4.45 -16.74
CA LEU A 738 30.16 5.14 -15.47
C LEU A 738 29.60 6.55 -15.59
N TYR A 739 29.09 7.09 -14.50
CA TYR A 739 28.63 8.49 -14.47
C TYR A 739 29.81 9.41 -14.19
N ARG A 740 30.04 10.37 -15.07
CA ARG A 740 31.16 11.33 -14.99
C ARG A 740 30.65 12.77 -15.11
N PRO A 741 31.36 13.75 -14.52
CA PRO A 741 31.10 15.16 -14.78
C PRO A 741 31.27 15.49 -16.28
N LYS A 742 30.51 16.45 -16.79
CA LYS A 742 30.57 16.85 -18.23
C LYS A 742 31.93 17.45 -18.62
N ASN A 743 32.64 17.99 -17.65
CA ASN A 743 33.97 18.58 -17.81
C ASN A 743 35.14 17.60 -17.57
N ASP A 744 34.83 16.31 -17.32
CA ASP A 744 35.84 15.26 -17.25
C ASP A 744 36.47 15.09 -18.63
N PRO A 745 37.82 15.14 -18.77
CA PRO A 745 38.52 15.04 -20.06
C PRO A 745 38.23 13.73 -20.78
N ASP A 746 37.98 12.65 -20.03
CA ASP A 746 37.70 11.32 -20.60
C ASP A 746 36.21 11.06 -20.85
N PHE A 747 35.34 12.01 -20.55
CA PHE A 747 33.90 11.85 -20.76
C PHE A 747 33.54 11.85 -22.24
N LYS A 748 32.91 10.79 -22.69
CA LYS A 748 32.33 10.68 -24.04
C LYS A 748 30.82 10.56 -23.99
N PRO A 749 30.09 11.59 -24.43
CA PRO A 749 28.64 11.58 -24.44
C PRO A 749 28.09 10.51 -25.38
N ILE A 750 26.96 9.93 -25.05
CA ILE A 750 26.21 9.06 -25.95
C ILE A 750 25.67 9.95 -27.09
N PRO A 751 26.01 9.68 -28.36
CA PRO A 751 25.62 10.52 -29.48
C PRO A 751 24.10 10.52 -29.70
N LYS A 752 23.59 11.64 -30.18
CA LYS A 752 22.23 11.76 -30.72
C LYS A 752 22.22 11.20 -32.16
N GLU A 753 21.64 10.02 -32.31
CA GLU A 753 21.48 9.44 -33.64
C GLU A 753 20.01 9.48 -34.04
N LEU A 754 19.77 9.84 -35.31
CA LEU A 754 18.49 9.65 -35.97
C LEU A 754 18.52 8.26 -36.61
N THR A 755 17.62 7.38 -36.24
CA THR A 755 17.55 6.03 -36.81
C THR A 755 16.24 5.83 -37.56
N ILE A 756 16.32 5.19 -38.71
CA ILE A 756 15.17 4.75 -39.49
C ILE A 756 14.59 3.50 -38.81
N VAL A 757 13.29 3.48 -38.56
CA VAL A 757 12.70 2.40 -37.82
C VAL A 757 11.49 1.83 -38.55
N LYS A 758 11.38 0.50 -38.52
CA LYS A 758 10.19 -0.20 -39.03
C LYS A 758 9.00 0.04 -38.10
N GLU A 759 7.83 0.33 -38.68
CA GLU A 759 6.58 0.41 -37.97
C GLU A 759 6.26 -0.97 -37.35
N ALA A 760 6.17 -1.02 -36.05
CA ALA A 760 5.65 -2.21 -35.40
C ALA A 760 4.11 -2.22 -35.52
N PRO A 761 3.49 -3.35 -35.84
CA PRO A 761 2.05 -3.45 -35.82
C PRO A 761 1.56 -3.16 -34.40
N ASN A 762 0.43 -2.48 -34.31
CA ASN A 762 -0.20 -2.10 -33.05
C ASN A 762 -0.81 -3.35 -32.36
N MET A 763 0.06 -4.27 -31.92
CA MET A 763 -0.35 -5.50 -31.27
C MET A 763 -0.06 -5.40 -29.77
N GLN A 764 -1.06 -5.73 -28.97
CA GLN A 764 -0.87 -5.98 -27.57
C GLN A 764 0.01 -7.22 -27.37
N GLN A 765 1.13 -7.05 -26.67
CA GLN A 765 1.96 -8.18 -26.32
C GLN A 765 1.23 -9.08 -25.35
N THR A 766 1.27 -10.37 -25.59
CA THR A 766 0.76 -11.36 -24.65
C THR A 766 1.72 -11.51 -23.48
N THR A 767 1.19 -11.76 -22.30
CA THR A 767 2.02 -12.08 -21.14
C THR A 767 2.87 -13.31 -21.38
N ALA A 768 4.10 -13.25 -20.95
CA ALA A 768 4.98 -14.41 -20.90
C ALA A 768 5.15 -14.87 -19.46
N MET A 769 5.16 -16.19 -19.26
CA MET A 769 5.54 -16.75 -17.97
C MET A 769 7.05 -16.87 -17.91
N ALA A 770 7.69 -16.13 -17.00
CA ALA A 770 9.14 -16.10 -16.89
C ALA A 770 9.83 -15.90 -18.27
N ASN A 771 10.48 -16.91 -18.78
CA ASN A 771 11.19 -16.89 -20.05
C ASN A 771 10.45 -17.67 -21.16
N THR A 772 9.20 -18.06 -20.93
CA THR A 772 8.46 -18.88 -21.90
C THR A 772 7.04 -18.34 -22.13
N LYS A 773 6.52 -18.56 -23.32
CA LYS A 773 5.13 -18.32 -23.69
C LYS A 773 4.25 -19.54 -23.44
N ASP A 774 4.83 -20.70 -23.24
CA ASP A 774 4.15 -21.98 -23.02
C ASP A 774 4.66 -22.66 -21.76
N ALA A 775 3.80 -22.82 -20.77
CA ALA A 775 4.12 -23.45 -19.50
C ALA A 775 4.55 -24.92 -19.65
N MET A 776 4.16 -25.59 -20.75
CA MET A 776 4.55 -26.96 -21.01
C MET A 776 6.07 -27.12 -21.17
N THR A 777 6.79 -26.05 -21.57
CA THR A 777 8.25 -26.06 -21.66
C THR A 777 8.94 -26.07 -20.29
N LEU A 778 8.19 -25.82 -19.20
CA LEU A 778 8.70 -25.84 -17.83
C LEU A 778 8.50 -27.20 -17.14
N VAL A 779 7.77 -28.12 -17.75
CA VAL A 779 7.47 -29.44 -17.19
C VAL A 779 8.76 -30.26 -17.16
N SER A 780 8.97 -31.03 -16.09
CA SER A 780 10.14 -31.86 -15.92
C SER A 780 10.19 -33.03 -16.95
N TYR A 781 11.37 -33.62 -17.14
CA TYR A 781 11.56 -34.77 -18.00
C TYR A 781 10.64 -35.96 -17.61
N LYS A 782 10.42 -36.16 -16.31
CA LYS A 782 9.57 -37.22 -15.77
C LYS A 782 8.08 -37.02 -16.05
N ARG A 783 7.67 -35.85 -16.50
CA ARG A 783 6.30 -35.47 -16.86
C ARG A 783 5.26 -35.92 -15.83
N ASN A 784 5.47 -35.52 -14.56
CA ASN A 784 4.50 -35.84 -13.51
C ASN A 784 3.10 -35.29 -13.86
N ALA A 785 2.07 -36.08 -13.59
CA ALA A 785 0.69 -35.72 -13.92
C ALA A 785 0.24 -34.38 -13.27
N LYS A 786 0.75 -34.03 -12.08
CA LYS A 786 0.46 -32.77 -11.42
C LYS A 786 1.16 -31.58 -12.11
N GLU A 787 2.41 -31.77 -12.60
CA GLU A 787 3.09 -30.75 -13.41
C GLU A 787 2.32 -30.45 -14.70
N LEU A 788 1.85 -31.48 -15.38
CA LEU A 788 1.03 -31.32 -16.59
C LEU A 788 -0.28 -30.58 -16.29
N ALA A 789 -0.94 -30.92 -15.17
CA ALA A 789 -2.16 -30.21 -14.75
C ALA A 789 -1.89 -28.72 -14.51
N TYR A 790 -0.82 -28.38 -13.82
CA TYR A 790 -0.43 -27.00 -13.57
C TYR A 790 -0.03 -26.24 -14.85
N ALA A 791 0.69 -26.86 -15.76
CA ALA A 791 1.09 -26.26 -17.02
C ALA A 791 -0.12 -25.95 -17.91
N ASN A 792 -1.07 -26.90 -18.03
CA ASN A 792 -2.32 -26.72 -18.75
C ASN A 792 -3.16 -25.58 -18.13
N TYR A 793 -3.31 -25.57 -16.81
CA TYR A 793 -4.02 -24.55 -16.07
C TYR A 793 -3.43 -23.15 -16.32
N ALA A 794 -2.10 -23.00 -16.22
CA ALA A 794 -1.40 -21.77 -16.47
C ALA A 794 -1.63 -21.25 -17.90
N ASN A 795 -1.52 -22.14 -18.89
CA ASN A 795 -1.75 -21.79 -20.30
C ASN A 795 -3.22 -21.38 -20.56
N TYR A 796 -4.17 -22.07 -19.93
CA TYR A 796 -5.58 -21.74 -20.05
C TYR A 796 -5.90 -20.35 -19.51
N LEU A 797 -5.48 -20.04 -18.28
CA LEU A 797 -5.70 -18.71 -17.69
C LEU A 797 -5.05 -17.60 -18.50
N LYS A 798 -3.87 -17.83 -19.05
CA LYS A 798 -3.19 -16.91 -19.94
C LYS A 798 -3.94 -16.68 -21.25
N ALA A 799 -4.55 -17.73 -21.82
CA ALA A 799 -5.41 -17.59 -23.00
C ALA A 799 -6.63 -16.70 -22.70
N LEU A 800 -7.27 -16.85 -21.53
CA LEU A 800 -8.37 -16.00 -21.09
C LEU A 800 -7.94 -14.54 -20.92
N ALA A 801 -6.79 -14.29 -20.30
CA ALA A 801 -6.23 -12.94 -20.15
C ALA A 801 -5.99 -12.26 -21.50
N ASN A 802 -5.47 -13.01 -22.48
CA ASN A 802 -5.26 -12.50 -23.83
C ASN A 802 -6.57 -12.24 -24.59
N GLU A 803 -7.59 -13.06 -24.37
CA GLU A 803 -8.93 -12.86 -24.91
C GLU A 803 -9.57 -11.56 -24.36
N ALA A 804 -9.47 -11.32 -23.05
CA ALA A 804 -9.92 -10.08 -22.42
C ALA A 804 -9.21 -8.83 -23.03
N ARG A 805 -7.91 -8.93 -23.32
CA ARG A 805 -7.15 -7.83 -23.94
C ARG A 805 -7.56 -7.57 -25.38
N LYS A 806 -7.93 -8.59 -26.14
CA LYS A 806 -8.49 -8.41 -27.48
C LYS A 806 -9.79 -7.63 -27.43
N GLU A 807 -10.66 -7.99 -26.49
CA GLU A 807 -11.95 -7.31 -26.30
C GLU A 807 -11.77 -5.84 -25.94
N LEU A 808 -10.78 -5.49 -25.08
CA LEU A 808 -10.45 -4.09 -24.73
C LEU A 808 -10.22 -3.19 -25.95
N THR A 809 -9.75 -3.74 -27.05
CA THR A 809 -9.44 -2.95 -28.26
C THR A 809 -10.67 -2.51 -29.04
N THR A 810 -11.85 -3.04 -28.71
CA THR A 810 -13.12 -2.76 -29.41
C THR A 810 -14.00 -1.74 -28.67
N LEU A 811 -13.65 -1.39 -27.44
CA LEU A 811 -14.49 -0.58 -26.56
C LEU A 811 -14.37 0.93 -26.84
N LYS A 812 -15.49 1.65 -26.69
CA LYS A 812 -15.57 3.12 -26.75
C LYS A 812 -15.91 3.66 -25.37
N GLU A 813 -15.31 4.79 -24.97
CA GLU A 813 -15.60 5.39 -23.66
C GLU A 813 -16.95 6.10 -23.65
N THR A 814 -17.65 6.04 -22.51
CA THR A 814 -18.90 6.77 -22.28
C THR A 814 -18.64 8.28 -22.26
N LYS A 815 -19.39 9.05 -23.04
CA LYS A 815 -19.23 10.51 -23.14
C LYS A 815 -19.85 11.20 -21.91
N TYR A 816 -19.16 12.23 -21.41
CA TYR A 816 -19.67 13.09 -20.35
C TYR A 816 -20.86 13.92 -20.79
N SER A 817 -21.92 13.99 -19.94
CA SER A 817 -23.14 14.76 -20.15
C SER A 817 -23.32 15.84 -19.06
N PRO A 818 -23.17 17.13 -19.38
CA PRO A 818 -23.41 18.21 -18.41
C PRO A 818 -24.85 18.26 -17.91
N ALA A 819 -25.82 17.87 -18.74
CA ALA A 819 -27.24 17.81 -18.35
C ALA A 819 -27.48 16.72 -17.30
N ALA A 820 -26.91 15.53 -17.50
CA ALA A 820 -26.97 14.46 -16.51
C ALA A 820 -26.27 14.84 -15.20
N ASN A 821 -25.15 15.56 -15.27
CA ASN A 821 -24.45 16.05 -14.08
C ASN A 821 -25.33 16.94 -13.20
N LYS A 822 -26.15 17.82 -13.81
CA LYS A 822 -27.10 18.66 -13.09
C LYS A 822 -28.27 17.85 -12.53
N LEU A 823 -28.80 16.91 -13.30
CA LEU A 823 -29.93 16.07 -12.90
C LEU A 823 -29.60 15.19 -11.69
N TYR A 824 -28.43 14.60 -11.66
CA TYR A 824 -27.95 13.68 -10.62
C TYR A 824 -26.99 14.39 -9.64
N PHE A 825 -27.27 15.65 -9.29
CA PHE A 825 -26.38 16.49 -8.46
C PHE A 825 -25.98 15.81 -7.14
N THR A 826 -26.93 15.18 -6.45
CA THR A 826 -26.69 14.49 -5.16
C THR A 826 -25.74 13.29 -5.32
N GLU A 827 -25.98 12.48 -6.34
CA GLU A 827 -25.19 11.30 -6.64
C GLU A 827 -23.78 11.68 -7.14
N VAL A 828 -23.69 12.74 -7.94
CA VAL A 828 -22.42 13.31 -8.40
C VAL A 828 -21.61 13.84 -7.23
N LYS A 829 -22.25 14.48 -6.25
CA LYS A 829 -21.58 14.93 -5.01
C LYS A 829 -21.06 13.73 -4.22
N SER A 830 -21.90 12.72 -3.98
CA SER A 830 -21.51 11.51 -3.26
C SER A 830 -20.34 10.77 -3.94
N LEU A 831 -20.37 10.62 -5.26
CA LEU A 831 -19.26 10.05 -6.03
C LEU A 831 -18.01 10.95 -6.01
N GLY A 832 -18.21 12.27 -5.92
CA GLY A 832 -17.15 13.24 -5.71
C GLY A 832 -16.47 13.08 -4.36
N ASP A 833 -17.24 12.86 -3.29
CA ASP A 833 -16.71 12.62 -1.93
C ASP A 833 -15.92 11.29 -1.89
N LYS A 834 -16.44 10.23 -2.52
CA LYS A 834 -15.71 8.97 -2.70
C LYS A 834 -14.41 9.14 -3.49
N TYR A 835 -14.42 9.99 -4.51
CA TYR A 835 -13.21 10.33 -5.26
C TYR A 835 -12.20 11.09 -4.39
N ASN A 836 -12.65 12.04 -3.58
CA ASN A 836 -11.80 12.81 -2.67
C ASN A 836 -11.14 11.90 -1.64
N GLU A 837 -11.88 10.92 -1.13
CA GLU A 837 -11.33 9.90 -0.21
C GLU A 837 -10.20 9.09 -0.86
N LEU A 838 -10.34 8.75 -2.14
CA LEU A 838 -9.24 8.16 -2.90
C LEU A 838 -8.05 9.10 -3.08
N GLN A 839 -8.29 10.42 -3.18
CA GLN A 839 -7.22 11.41 -3.33
C GLN A 839 -6.41 11.57 -2.04
N LYS A 840 -7.03 11.55 -0.85
CA LYS A 840 -6.32 11.58 0.44
C LYS A 840 -5.20 10.54 0.48
N ARG A 841 -5.46 9.35 -0.02
CA ARG A 841 -4.48 8.25 -0.07
C ARG A 841 -3.27 8.54 -0.97
N ARG A 842 -3.40 9.44 -1.95
CA ARG A 842 -2.33 9.75 -2.91
C ARG A 842 -1.15 10.49 -2.28
N THR A 843 -1.38 11.24 -1.22
CA THR A 843 -0.31 11.87 -0.45
C THR A 843 0.63 10.83 0.12
N PHE A 844 0.07 9.76 0.70
CA PHE A 844 0.85 8.63 1.22
C PHE A 844 1.54 7.84 0.10
N GLU A 845 0.89 7.71 -1.06
CA GLU A 845 1.52 7.10 -2.24
C GLU A 845 2.70 7.94 -2.74
N ALA A 846 2.58 9.27 -2.75
CA ALA A 846 3.68 10.15 -3.13
C ALA A 846 4.85 10.06 -2.14
N ALA A 847 4.56 9.99 -0.84
CA ALA A 847 5.56 9.78 0.20
C ALA A 847 6.29 8.44 0.02
N ALA A 848 5.54 7.37 -0.23
CA ALA A 848 6.13 6.05 -0.51
C ALA A 848 7.03 6.07 -1.75
N ASP A 849 6.61 6.74 -2.82
CA ASP A 849 7.39 6.87 -4.05
C ASP A 849 8.70 7.64 -3.81
N ILE A 850 8.68 8.71 -3.00
CA ILE A 850 9.88 9.46 -2.61
C ILE A 850 10.85 8.57 -1.85
N ILE A 851 10.39 7.91 -0.79
CA ILE A 851 11.20 7.02 0.04
C ILE A 851 11.80 5.87 -0.79
N ALA A 852 11.01 5.28 -1.68
CA ALA A 852 11.48 4.20 -2.54
C ALA A 852 12.55 4.67 -3.51
N ASN A 853 12.38 5.84 -4.13
CA ASN A 853 13.35 6.41 -5.06
C ASN A 853 14.65 6.83 -4.36
N GLU A 854 14.56 7.41 -3.17
CA GLU A 854 15.72 7.77 -2.34
C GLU A 854 16.54 6.53 -1.98
N ASN A 855 15.89 5.50 -1.42
CA ASN A 855 16.56 4.26 -1.05
C ASN A 855 17.12 3.51 -2.27
N TYR A 856 16.43 3.55 -3.41
CA TYR A 856 16.92 2.95 -4.65
C TYR A 856 18.14 3.69 -5.20
N LYS A 857 18.13 5.01 -5.13
CA LYS A 857 19.27 5.84 -5.50
C LYS A 857 20.48 5.54 -4.59
N ALA A 858 20.29 5.48 -3.26
CA ALA A 858 21.33 5.11 -2.32
C ALA A 858 21.90 3.72 -2.61
N TRP A 859 21.05 2.73 -2.90
CA TRP A 859 21.50 1.39 -3.27
C TRP A 859 22.29 1.34 -4.58
N LEU A 860 21.92 2.16 -5.57
CA LEU A 860 22.69 2.26 -6.83
C LEU A 860 24.06 2.90 -6.67
N TRP A 861 24.20 3.73 -5.63
CA TRP A 861 25.43 4.47 -5.35
C TRP A 861 26.32 3.84 -4.27
N ASP A 862 26.06 2.63 -3.85
CA ASP A 862 26.98 1.91 -2.98
C ASP A 862 28.40 1.93 -3.61
N GLU A 863 29.42 2.35 -2.83
CA GLU A 863 30.76 2.77 -3.28
C GLU A 863 31.47 1.74 -4.18
N ASN A 864 31.07 0.48 -4.14
CA ASN A 864 31.60 -0.61 -4.96
C ASN A 864 30.72 -1.01 -6.15
N ALA A 865 29.64 -0.28 -6.42
CA ALA A 865 28.65 -0.70 -7.40
C ALA A 865 28.76 0.07 -8.72
N ASN A 866 29.35 -0.56 -9.70
CA ASN A 866 29.21 -0.13 -11.09
C ASN A 866 27.74 -0.30 -11.51
N PHE A 867 27.09 0.76 -11.99
CA PHE A 867 25.70 0.74 -12.46
C PHE A 867 25.46 -0.36 -13.52
N PHE A 868 26.45 -0.66 -14.36
CA PHE A 868 26.37 -1.67 -15.40
C PHE A 868 26.64 -3.10 -14.93
N THR A 869 27.22 -3.31 -13.76
CA THR A 869 27.45 -4.66 -13.24
C THR A 869 26.20 -5.30 -12.66
N LYS A 870 25.18 -4.49 -12.30
CA LYS A 870 23.90 -5.00 -11.80
C LYS A 870 22.97 -5.24 -12.99
N SER A 871 22.45 -6.46 -13.10
CA SER A 871 21.50 -6.81 -14.16
C SER A 871 20.20 -6.01 -14.03
N ASP A 872 19.46 -5.82 -15.13
CA ASP A 872 18.15 -5.16 -15.09
C ASP A 872 17.15 -5.93 -14.23
N GLU A 873 17.34 -7.22 -14.08
CA GLU A 873 16.53 -8.07 -13.19
C GLU A 873 16.81 -7.77 -11.73
N GLU A 874 18.06 -7.63 -11.31
CA GLU A 874 18.46 -7.24 -9.96
C GLU A 874 17.95 -5.84 -9.61
N LYS A 875 18.11 -4.89 -10.55
CA LYS A 875 17.59 -3.52 -10.38
C LYS A 875 16.07 -3.51 -10.16
N THR A 876 15.34 -4.27 -10.98
CA THR A 876 13.88 -4.38 -10.89
C THR A 876 13.45 -5.03 -9.56
N LYS A 877 14.12 -6.12 -9.16
CA LYS A 877 13.80 -6.84 -7.92
C LYS A 877 14.06 -5.97 -6.69
N GLN A 878 15.16 -5.26 -6.67
CA GLN A 878 15.50 -4.36 -5.56
C GLN A 878 14.51 -3.18 -5.49
N LEU A 879 14.17 -2.58 -6.62
CA LEU A 879 13.20 -1.49 -6.67
C LEU A 879 11.82 -1.92 -6.16
N GLN A 880 11.37 -3.12 -6.54
CA GLN A 880 10.11 -3.69 -6.03
C GLN A 880 10.15 -3.89 -4.50
N ARG A 881 11.28 -4.40 -3.99
CA ARG A 881 11.49 -4.59 -2.54
C ARG A 881 11.42 -3.25 -1.81
N LEU A 882 12.16 -2.25 -2.28
CA LEU A 882 12.20 -0.92 -1.67
C LEU A 882 10.84 -0.21 -1.76
N THR A 883 10.13 -0.35 -2.87
CA THR A 883 8.76 0.18 -3.02
C THR A 883 7.81 -0.47 -2.01
N THR A 884 7.90 -1.78 -1.81
CA THR A 884 7.06 -2.48 -0.84
C THR A 884 7.37 -2.03 0.58
N GLN A 885 8.64 -1.89 0.92
CA GLN A 885 9.08 -1.38 2.23
C GLN A 885 8.62 0.06 2.46
N ALA A 886 8.76 0.93 1.45
CA ALA A 886 8.32 2.32 1.53
C ALA A 886 6.80 2.44 1.73
N ARG A 887 6.00 1.67 0.98
CA ARG A 887 4.54 1.62 1.17
C ARG A 887 4.15 1.14 2.56
N TYR A 888 4.83 0.13 3.07
CA TYR A 888 4.62 -0.35 4.43
C TYR A 888 4.97 0.72 5.48
N LYS A 889 6.08 1.44 5.27
CA LYS A 889 6.55 2.50 6.16
C LYS A 889 5.56 3.67 6.29
N VAL A 890 4.83 3.99 5.22
CA VAL A 890 3.81 5.04 5.22
C VAL A 890 2.39 4.50 5.50
N GLY A 891 2.23 3.24 5.86
CA GLY A 891 0.95 2.66 6.24
C GLY A 891 0.01 2.29 5.08
N LEU A 892 0.49 2.21 3.84
CA LEU A 892 -0.31 1.82 2.68
C LEU A 892 -0.49 0.29 2.57
N THR A 893 -0.97 -0.34 3.63
CA THR A 893 -1.07 -1.81 3.71
C THR A 893 -2.40 -2.36 3.22
N SER A 894 -3.51 -1.63 3.37
CA SER A 894 -4.86 -2.09 3.01
C SER A 894 -5.33 -1.56 1.66
N ARG A 895 -6.20 -2.31 1.00
CA ARG A 895 -6.94 -1.86 -0.18
C ARG A 895 -8.29 -1.31 0.26
N MET A 896 -8.55 -0.06 -0.07
CA MET A 896 -9.85 0.56 0.10
C MET A 896 -10.83 -0.03 -0.93
N SER A 897 -12.03 -0.42 -0.49
CA SER A 897 -13.13 -0.82 -1.37
C SER A 897 -14.26 0.21 -1.26
N LEU A 898 -14.70 0.73 -2.40
CA LEU A 898 -15.81 1.68 -2.48
C LEU A 898 -17.09 0.97 -2.87
N GLU A 899 -18.17 1.31 -2.20
CA GLU A 899 -19.52 0.88 -2.58
C GLU A 899 -20.19 1.89 -3.49
N ILE A 900 -20.81 1.41 -4.56
CA ILE A 900 -21.59 2.20 -5.50
C ILE A 900 -23.07 1.87 -5.27
N THR A 901 -23.88 2.88 -4.99
CA THR A 901 -25.34 2.70 -4.79
C THR A 901 -26.07 2.60 -6.13
N PRO A 902 -27.32 2.04 -6.16
CA PRO A 902 -28.11 1.96 -7.38
C PRO A 902 -28.34 3.32 -8.06
N LYS A 903 -28.58 4.38 -7.28
CA LYS A 903 -28.77 5.74 -7.81
C LYS A 903 -27.49 6.34 -8.37
N GLU A 904 -26.35 6.11 -7.71
CA GLU A 904 -25.05 6.49 -8.25
C GLU A 904 -24.75 5.76 -9.56
N TRP A 905 -25.17 4.50 -9.67
CA TRP A 905 -25.05 3.76 -10.92
C TRP A 905 -25.89 4.37 -12.06
N GLU A 906 -27.11 4.83 -11.79
CA GLU A 906 -27.92 5.56 -12.77
C GLU A 906 -27.22 6.84 -13.25
N ALA A 907 -26.60 7.60 -12.35
CA ALA A 907 -25.81 8.77 -12.69
C ALA A 907 -24.59 8.41 -13.56
N ILE A 908 -23.93 7.28 -13.28
CA ILE A 908 -22.79 6.77 -14.07
C ILE A 908 -23.26 6.40 -15.48
N GLN A 909 -24.38 5.69 -15.62
CA GLN A 909 -24.94 5.30 -16.92
C GLN A 909 -25.35 6.51 -17.78
N ALA A 910 -25.87 7.55 -17.13
CA ALA A 910 -26.26 8.78 -17.79
C ALA A 910 -25.05 9.65 -18.22
N GLY A 911 -23.84 9.26 -17.88
CA GLY A 911 -22.62 10.03 -18.18
C GLY A 911 -22.47 11.29 -17.30
N ALA A 912 -23.06 11.29 -16.09
CA ALA A 912 -23.02 12.43 -15.17
C ALA A 912 -21.60 12.72 -14.63
N ILE A 913 -20.64 11.78 -14.78
CA ILE A 913 -19.26 11.92 -14.32
C ILE A 913 -18.31 11.68 -15.47
N GLY A 914 -17.24 12.48 -15.54
CA GLY A 914 -16.19 12.34 -16.54
C GLY A 914 -15.41 11.03 -16.41
N SER A 915 -15.00 10.43 -17.53
CA SER A 915 -14.36 9.11 -17.61
C SER A 915 -13.13 8.98 -16.71
N THR A 916 -12.32 10.02 -16.57
CA THR A 916 -11.11 10.01 -15.73
C THR A 916 -11.42 9.81 -14.24
N LYS A 917 -12.42 10.54 -13.69
CA LYS A 917 -12.86 10.36 -12.30
C LYS A 917 -13.52 8.99 -12.12
N LEU A 918 -14.37 8.64 -13.07
CA LEU A 918 -15.10 7.37 -13.07
C LEU A 918 -14.14 6.16 -13.05
N THR A 919 -13.15 6.14 -13.91
CA THR A 919 -12.15 5.05 -13.96
C THR A 919 -11.42 4.89 -12.60
N LYS A 920 -11.08 6.00 -11.93
CA LYS A 920 -10.45 5.97 -10.62
C LYS A 920 -11.37 5.40 -9.52
N ILE A 921 -12.64 5.80 -9.51
CA ILE A 921 -13.66 5.29 -8.59
C ILE A 921 -13.90 3.80 -8.83
N LEU A 922 -14.19 3.41 -10.09
CA LEU A 922 -14.43 2.02 -10.47
C LEU A 922 -13.22 1.12 -10.20
N GLY A 923 -12.02 1.67 -10.35
CA GLY A 923 -10.78 0.99 -9.99
C GLY A 923 -10.71 0.49 -8.55
N ARG A 924 -11.49 1.07 -7.64
CA ARG A 924 -11.56 0.74 -6.20
C ARG A 924 -12.95 0.29 -5.75
N ALA A 925 -13.92 0.27 -6.63
CA ALA A 925 -15.27 -0.14 -6.30
C ALA A 925 -15.43 -1.66 -6.17
N ASN A 926 -16.50 -2.07 -5.49
CA ASN A 926 -16.90 -3.48 -5.42
C ASN A 926 -17.39 -3.94 -6.81
N LEU A 927 -16.55 -4.73 -7.48
CA LEU A 927 -16.77 -5.12 -8.87
C LEU A 927 -17.96 -6.04 -9.04
N ASP A 928 -18.31 -6.85 -8.03
CA ASP A 928 -19.44 -7.78 -8.13
C ASP A 928 -20.76 -7.00 -8.13
N VAL A 929 -20.84 -5.93 -7.32
CA VAL A 929 -21.99 -5.02 -7.31
C VAL A 929 -22.12 -4.29 -8.65
N ILE A 930 -21.01 -3.77 -9.17
CA ILE A 930 -21.00 -3.04 -10.46
C ILE A 930 -21.38 -3.95 -11.62
N LYS A 931 -20.90 -5.19 -11.64
CA LYS A 931 -21.32 -6.19 -12.63
C LYS A 931 -22.84 -6.37 -12.62
N GLY A 932 -23.43 -6.55 -11.43
CA GLY A 932 -24.87 -6.70 -11.29
C GLY A 932 -25.66 -5.51 -11.86
N TYR A 933 -25.15 -4.28 -11.65
CA TYR A 933 -25.77 -3.08 -12.22
C TYR A 933 -25.57 -2.95 -13.74
N ALA A 934 -24.44 -3.36 -14.26
CA ALA A 934 -24.09 -3.22 -15.68
C ALA A 934 -24.68 -4.33 -16.58
N MET A 935 -25.35 -5.33 -16.01
CA MET A 935 -26.02 -6.39 -16.77
C MET A 935 -27.19 -5.86 -17.61
N PRO A 936 -27.45 -6.43 -18.79
CA PRO A 936 -28.61 -6.10 -19.59
C PRO A 936 -29.92 -6.25 -18.80
N ARG A 937 -30.90 -5.37 -19.05
CA ARG A 937 -32.18 -5.35 -18.31
C ARG A 937 -32.93 -6.67 -18.33
N ASN A 938 -32.78 -7.48 -19.39
CA ASN A 938 -33.42 -8.79 -19.57
C ASN A 938 -32.73 -9.92 -18.73
N SER A 939 -31.60 -9.66 -18.11
CA SER A 939 -30.82 -10.62 -17.32
C SER A 939 -30.66 -10.19 -15.86
N ARG A 940 -31.68 -9.56 -15.27
CA ARG A 940 -31.71 -9.19 -13.83
C ARG A 940 -31.74 -10.38 -12.86
N THR A 941 -31.56 -11.57 -13.37
CA THR A 941 -31.17 -12.75 -12.58
C THR A 941 -29.66 -12.66 -12.26
N LEU A 942 -29.27 -13.33 -11.17
CA LEU A 942 -27.85 -13.43 -10.84
C LEU A 942 -27.06 -14.00 -12.01
N THR A 943 -25.83 -13.51 -12.18
CA THR A 943 -24.92 -14.03 -13.19
C THR A 943 -24.53 -15.47 -12.88
N SER A 944 -24.13 -16.24 -13.89
CA SER A 944 -23.65 -17.62 -13.70
C SER A 944 -22.44 -17.65 -12.73
N SER A 945 -21.56 -16.65 -12.78
CA SER A 945 -20.44 -16.50 -11.85
C SER A 945 -20.92 -16.23 -10.42
N GLN A 946 -21.93 -15.38 -10.21
CA GLN A 946 -22.52 -15.15 -8.89
C GLN A 946 -23.20 -16.41 -8.35
N ILE A 947 -23.94 -17.14 -9.20
CA ILE A 947 -24.58 -18.42 -8.83
C ILE A 947 -23.52 -19.46 -8.45
N SER A 948 -22.48 -19.63 -9.27
CA SER A 948 -21.35 -20.53 -8.96
C SER A 948 -20.69 -20.13 -7.64
N ARG A 949 -20.56 -18.83 -7.38
CA ARG A 949 -20.01 -18.30 -6.15
C ARG A 949 -20.89 -18.54 -4.92
N ILE A 950 -22.23 -18.39 -5.07
CA ILE A 950 -23.19 -18.75 -4.02
C ILE A 950 -23.04 -20.24 -3.68
N LYS A 951 -23.05 -21.11 -4.69
CA LYS A 951 -22.92 -22.57 -4.49
C LYS A 951 -21.58 -22.95 -3.86
N SER A 952 -20.47 -22.32 -4.29
CA SER A 952 -19.14 -22.52 -3.71
C SER A 952 -19.05 -22.01 -2.25
N MET A 953 -19.60 -20.83 -1.95
CA MET A 953 -19.63 -20.28 -0.61
C MET A 953 -20.53 -21.10 0.34
N ASN A 954 -21.66 -21.57 -0.14
CA ASN A 954 -22.54 -22.47 0.61
C ASN A 954 -21.86 -23.81 0.88
N ALA A 955 -21.23 -24.41 -0.14
CA ALA A 955 -20.41 -25.60 0.01
C ALA A 955 -19.20 -25.39 0.95
N SER A 956 -18.74 -24.14 1.09
CA SER A 956 -17.72 -23.72 2.04
C SER A 956 -18.25 -23.50 3.46
N GLY A 957 -19.52 -23.78 3.73
CA GLY A 957 -20.13 -23.65 5.04
C GLY A 957 -20.46 -22.20 5.44
N LYS A 958 -20.48 -21.23 4.50
CA LYS A 958 -20.96 -19.89 4.75
C LYS A 958 -22.47 -19.89 4.98
N THR A 959 -22.91 -19.10 5.95
CA THR A 959 -24.35 -18.89 6.19
C THR A 959 -24.96 -18.08 5.05
N ASN A 960 -26.27 -18.23 4.84
CA ASN A 960 -26.99 -17.48 3.81
C ASN A 960 -26.86 -15.96 3.99
N GLY A 961 -26.75 -15.47 5.22
CA GLY A 961 -26.48 -14.07 5.55
C GLY A 961 -25.09 -13.63 5.09
N GLU A 962 -24.04 -14.37 5.46
CA GLU A 962 -22.66 -14.07 5.04
C GLU A 962 -22.49 -14.11 3.51
N ILE A 963 -23.21 -14.99 2.81
CA ILE A 963 -23.20 -15.05 1.34
C ILE A 963 -23.92 -13.83 0.76
N ALA A 964 -25.07 -13.46 1.32
CA ALA A 964 -25.83 -12.29 0.92
C ALA A 964 -25.01 -10.99 1.06
N ASP A 965 -24.37 -10.81 2.21
CA ASP A 965 -23.51 -9.65 2.50
C ASP A 965 -22.27 -9.61 1.57
N ALA A 966 -21.60 -10.76 1.38
CA ALA A 966 -20.42 -10.86 0.52
C ALA A 966 -20.70 -10.58 -0.96
N LEU A 967 -21.92 -10.80 -1.41
CA LEU A 967 -22.34 -10.63 -2.81
C LEU A 967 -23.24 -9.41 -3.03
N GLY A 968 -23.63 -8.69 -1.96
CA GLY A 968 -24.53 -7.53 -2.02
C GLY A 968 -25.94 -7.88 -2.53
N ILE A 969 -26.46 -9.07 -2.19
CA ILE A 969 -27.77 -9.59 -2.60
C ILE A 969 -28.63 -9.95 -1.41
N ASN A 970 -29.94 -10.09 -1.62
CA ASN A 970 -30.86 -10.48 -0.56
C ASN A 970 -30.67 -11.95 -0.14
N VAL A 971 -30.84 -12.25 1.15
CA VAL A 971 -30.78 -13.61 1.70
C VAL A 971 -31.77 -14.55 1.01
N SER A 972 -32.95 -14.05 0.66
CA SER A 972 -33.95 -14.83 -0.11
C SER A 972 -33.44 -15.25 -1.48
N THR A 973 -32.66 -14.41 -2.13
CA THR A 973 -32.01 -14.71 -3.42
C THR A 973 -30.95 -15.81 -3.25
N VAL A 974 -30.16 -15.75 -2.17
CA VAL A 974 -29.18 -16.81 -1.85
C VAL A 974 -29.89 -18.15 -1.64
N ILE A 975 -30.94 -18.19 -0.84
CA ILE A 975 -31.72 -19.40 -0.55
C ILE A 975 -32.26 -20.00 -1.86
N LYS A 976 -32.82 -19.18 -2.76
CA LYS A 976 -33.32 -19.64 -4.04
C LYS A 976 -32.30 -20.44 -4.86
N TYR A 977 -31.08 -19.88 -5.02
CA TYR A 977 -30.04 -20.50 -5.84
C TYR A 977 -29.23 -21.60 -5.14
N ILE A 978 -29.37 -21.74 -3.83
CA ILE A 978 -28.87 -22.91 -3.09
C ILE A 978 -29.80 -24.10 -3.26
N SER A 979 -31.11 -23.84 -3.31
CA SER A 979 -32.14 -24.90 -3.48
C SER A 979 -32.29 -25.37 -4.93
N GLU A 980 -31.86 -24.59 -5.90
CA GLU A 980 -31.74 -24.97 -7.32
C GLU A 980 -30.38 -25.70 -7.57
#